data_2246fb0ca09d92370284101a9b9065e9
#
_entry.id   2246fb0ca09d92370284101a9b9065e9
#
_cell.length_a   1.000
_cell.length_b   1.000
_cell.length_c   1.000
_cell.angle_alpha   90.00
_cell.angle_beta   90.00
_cell.angle_gamma   90.00
#
_symmetry.space_group_name_H-M   'P 1'
#
loop_
_entity.id
_entity.type
_entity.pdbx_description
1 polymer ?
#
loop_
_entity_poly.entity_id
_entity_poly.type
_entity_poly.pdbx_seq_one_letter_code
_entity_poly.pdbx_strand_id
1 'polypeptide(L)'
;MQLIDIELTNWGPFYETHNIDLSVTETAPVVVFRGENMRGKTSLLRGIIWCLYGEIKEQDGRTALDVARMVNIDAVGGGEIEFGVKLRFSHLGQDFLLDRSATASELRPGKTVVSRPKVFLLPSGGQPYAAGQIDDVIGSILSRQISDFFLFDGEMLNRFEERLREERSTAQGFVRTQVERALGLPFLKNLGLDIDQVLSDVTSAIEQVLRKTRAHDKLAEEYGRATEALAALEKNIVDLRARDETLSVEISDVEAQLAKVEEIKDALRDRKSLEREMDSSQRTIDDLRQVIAERAENLWWLPLADQLYRETSELEERIVVAERDYRERLRSEFRIQSLTEQLSSGVCPTCGQSIAVHNEDELRAELAALTDGLDGVSSLELDSLRVRRDRLRKFAAAPSNLQWFHDQEQDLRRERLKNDKRQQALRQISEQLSGSNVEIDVLERNLIEFKQTKARAIAALDQLESRRGQAKQEVQKIGTKLAAQPEIDPTERRLQATATEALEMINRSFATFSAAMRDRVEEATSELFRKLSTEKEYTGVSISPDYQLAVTDQQYRPLGMISAGANQILTMAFIGALAECSVDEAPMVMDTPFGRLDRGHRNAILEWVSTFDRQVILFVQSGEYEPSRDGHLLGNKIGREYSIERLTPNRSEVRAA
;
A
#
# COMPACT_ATOMS: atom_id res chain seq x y z
N MET A 1 1.97 -6.65 31.91
CA MET A 1 2.88 -7.61 31.22
C MET A 1 4.05 -6.88 30.63
N GLN A 2 5.28 -7.43 30.73
CA GLN A 2 6.50 -6.88 30.08
C GLN A 2 7.28 -8.02 29.45
N LEU A 3 7.67 -7.90 28.18
CA LEU A 3 8.49 -8.89 27.49
C LEU A 3 9.94 -8.77 27.92
N ILE A 4 10.58 -9.90 28.24
CA ILE A 4 11.97 -9.98 28.67
C ILE A 4 12.87 -10.39 27.52
N ASP A 5 12.54 -11.49 26.84
CA ASP A 5 13.21 -11.92 25.62
C ASP A 5 12.32 -12.79 24.74
N ILE A 6 12.75 -12.94 23.50
CA ILE A 6 12.15 -13.84 22.51
C ILE A 6 13.23 -14.71 21.88
N GLU A 7 13.01 -16.02 21.87
CA GLU A 7 13.81 -16.99 21.13
C GLU A 7 13.01 -17.51 19.94
N LEU A 8 13.58 -17.37 18.75
CA LEU A 8 12.99 -17.82 17.48
C LEU A 8 13.82 -18.97 16.95
N THR A 9 13.21 -20.12 16.68
CA THR A 9 13.88 -21.28 16.09
C THR A 9 13.25 -21.59 14.74
N ASN A 10 14.03 -21.48 13.64
CA ASN A 10 13.59 -21.71 12.27
C ASN A 10 12.27 -21.01 11.90
N TRP A 11 12.09 -19.77 12.37
CA TRP A 11 10.87 -19.00 12.26
C TRP A 11 10.97 -17.90 11.19
N GLY A 12 10.15 -17.96 10.14
CA GLY A 12 10.18 -17.00 9.04
C GLY A 12 11.58 -16.89 8.41
N PRO A 13 12.17 -15.71 8.32
CA PRO A 13 13.53 -15.55 7.80
C PRO A 13 14.63 -15.84 8.82
N PHE A 14 14.30 -16.20 10.06
CA PHE A 14 15.26 -16.51 11.11
C PHE A 14 15.60 -18.01 11.08
N TYR A 15 16.77 -18.31 10.51
CA TYR A 15 17.31 -19.66 10.36
C TYR A 15 18.07 -20.05 11.62
N GLU A 16 17.91 -21.31 12.10
CA GLU A 16 18.42 -21.81 13.38
C GLU A 16 17.80 -21.04 14.56
N THR A 17 18.53 -20.82 15.63
CA THR A 17 18.02 -20.19 16.86
C THR A 17 18.56 -18.78 17.02
N HIS A 18 17.64 -17.82 17.16
CA HIS A 18 17.92 -16.42 17.44
C HIS A 18 17.34 -16.05 18.80
N ASN A 19 18.17 -15.58 19.70
CA ASN A 19 17.74 -15.08 21.02
C ASN A 19 17.89 -13.54 21.04
N ILE A 20 16.80 -12.85 21.34
CA ILE A 20 16.71 -11.39 21.29
C ILE A 20 16.23 -10.89 22.65
N ASP A 21 17.05 -10.12 23.32
CA ASP A 21 16.75 -9.50 24.60
C ASP A 21 15.84 -8.28 24.40
N LEU A 22 14.64 -8.32 24.99
CA LEU A 22 13.64 -7.25 24.94
C LEU A 22 13.53 -6.48 26.25
N SER A 23 14.37 -6.83 27.25
CA SER A 23 14.30 -6.23 28.58
C SER A 23 14.56 -4.74 28.52
N VAL A 24 13.77 -4.00 29.28
CA VAL A 24 13.82 -2.54 29.37
C VAL A 24 13.74 -2.11 30.85
N THR A 25 14.05 -0.84 31.09
CA THR A 25 13.88 -0.20 32.41
C THR A 25 12.74 0.81 32.36
N GLU A 26 12.22 1.21 33.52
CA GLU A 26 11.19 2.25 33.62
C GLU A 26 11.65 3.58 32.98
N THR A 27 12.93 3.90 33.05
CA THR A 27 13.48 5.13 32.45
C THR A 27 13.72 5.02 30.95
N ALA A 28 13.90 3.81 30.42
CA ALA A 28 14.19 3.53 29.02
C ALA A 28 13.32 2.36 28.52
N PRO A 29 12.01 2.60 28.33
CA PRO A 29 11.04 1.53 28.03
C PRO A 29 10.94 1.17 26.54
N VAL A 30 11.69 1.80 25.66
CA VAL A 30 11.55 1.64 24.21
C VAL A 30 12.60 0.69 23.64
N VAL A 31 12.16 -0.30 22.87
CA VAL A 31 13.01 -1.17 22.04
C VAL A 31 12.76 -0.84 20.57
N VAL A 32 13.81 -0.52 19.82
CA VAL A 32 13.69 -0.17 18.40
C VAL A 32 14.35 -1.23 17.53
N PHE A 33 13.60 -1.75 16.57
CA PHE A 33 14.11 -2.63 15.52
C PHE A 33 14.10 -1.90 14.19
N ARG A 34 15.28 -1.73 13.60
CA ARG A 34 15.45 -1.13 12.27
C ARG A 34 15.66 -2.20 11.20
N GLY A 35 15.00 -2.07 10.09
CA GLY A 35 15.23 -2.96 8.94
C GLY A 35 14.43 -2.54 7.72
N GLU A 36 14.98 -2.82 6.56
CA GLU A 36 14.29 -2.66 5.27
C GLU A 36 13.04 -3.56 5.20
N ASN A 37 12.22 -3.37 4.18
CA ASN A 37 11.09 -4.26 3.92
C ASN A 37 11.57 -5.69 3.65
N MET A 38 10.74 -6.67 3.99
CA MET A 38 11.01 -8.11 3.80
C MET A 38 12.23 -8.62 4.57
N ARG A 39 12.64 -7.96 5.67
CA ARG A 39 13.75 -8.41 6.52
C ARG A 39 13.30 -9.27 7.72
N GLY A 40 12.01 -9.31 8.04
CA GLY A 40 11.48 -10.13 9.12
C GLY A 40 10.85 -9.36 10.28
N LYS A 41 10.67 -8.04 10.20
CA LYS A 41 9.97 -7.22 11.21
C LYS A 41 8.61 -7.81 11.57
N THR A 42 7.74 -7.96 10.57
CA THR A 42 6.42 -8.57 10.74
C THR A 42 6.47 -10.03 11.18
N SER A 43 7.55 -10.76 10.85
CA SER A 43 7.73 -12.14 11.32
C SER A 43 8.02 -12.20 12.82
N LEU A 44 8.71 -11.21 13.39
CA LEU A 44 8.89 -11.06 14.84
C LEU A 44 7.57 -10.81 15.54
N LEU A 45 6.78 -9.85 15.08
CA LEU A 45 5.45 -9.57 15.62
C LEU A 45 4.53 -10.81 15.55
N ARG A 46 4.51 -11.47 14.40
CA ARG A 46 3.75 -12.73 14.21
C ARG A 46 4.24 -13.85 15.13
N GLY A 47 5.54 -13.90 15.42
CA GLY A 47 6.11 -14.82 16.39
C GLY A 47 5.57 -14.59 17.81
N ILE A 48 5.51 -13.35 18.27
CA ILE A 48 4.93 -12.97 19.55
C ILE A 48 3.46 -13.39 19.61
N ILE A 49 2.66 -13.04 18.59
CA ILE A 49 1.23 -13.35 18.51
C ILE A 49 1.00 -14.86 18.49
N TRP A 50 1.77 -15.61 17.69
CA TRP A 50 1.64 -17.06 17.62
C TRP A 50 2.04 -17.74 18.92
N CYS A 51 3.11 -17.29 19.56
CA CYS A 51 3.53 -17.84 20.84
C CYS A 51 2.44 -17.68 21.89
N LEU A 52 1.83 -16.49 21.99
CA LEU A 52 0.76 -16.19 22.94
C LEU A 52 -0.52 -17.01 22.65
N TYR A 53 -1.01 -17.01 21.40
CA TYR A 53 -2.36 -17.49 21.10
C TYR A 53 -2.44 -18.72 20.21
N GLY A 54 -1.32 -19.19 19.62
CA GLY A 54 -1.30 -20.35 18.72
C GLY A 54 -1.88 -20.11 17.34
N GLU A 55 -2.36 -18.91 17.06
CA GLU A 55 -3.01 -18.53 15.81
C GLU A 55 -2.55 -17.16 15.37
N ILE A 56 -2.30 -17.03 14.06
CA ILE A 56 -1.99 -15.75 13.38
C ILE A 56 -3.13 -15.52 12.38
N LYS A 57 -3.57 -14.29 12.23
CA LYS A 57 -4.53 -13.92 11.19
C LYS A 57 -3.82 -13.49 9.92
N GLU A 58 -4.40 -13.81 8.75
CA GLU A 58 -3.98 -13.26 7.47
C GLU A 58 -4.29 -11.76 7.37
N GLN A 59 -3.88 -11.15 6.26
CA GLN A 59 -4.07 -9.72 6.00
C GLN A 59 -5.54 -9.28 6.05
N ASP A 60 -6.48 -10.18 5.76
CA ASP A 60 -7.92 -9.93 5.87
C ASP A 60 -8.42 -9.80 7.34
N GLY A 61 -7.57 -10.17 8.31
CA GLY A 61 -7.90 -10.17 9.73
C GLY A 61 -8.94 -11.22 10.17
N ARG A 62 -9.42 -12.06 9.25
CA ARG A 62 -10.47 -13.07 9.47
C ARG A 62 -9.95 -14.50 9.31
N THR A 63 -9.18 -14.73 8.27
CA THR A 63 -8.64 -16.06 7.94
C THR A 63 -7.42 -16.37 8.80
N ALA A 64 -7.33 -17.57 9.33
CA ALA A 64 -6.14 -18.03 10.02
C ALA A 64 -5.00 -18.25 9.00
N LEU A 65 -3.84 -17.65 9.27
CA LEU A 65 -2.63 -17.88 8.48
C LEU A 65 -2.17 -19.32 8.70
N ASP A 66 -1.91 -20.03 7.61
CA ASP A 66 -1.26 -21.34 7.73
C ASP A 66 0.17 -21.15 8.28
N VAL A 67 0.39 -21.67 9.51
CA VAL A 67 1.67 -21.55 10.20
C VAL A 67 2.83 -22.20 9.45
N ALA A 68 2.54 -23.12 8.53
CA ALA A 68 3.55 -23.70 7.62
C ALA A 68 4.30 -22.61 6.82
N ARG A 69 3.68 -21.47 6.54
CA ARG A 69 4.30 -20.33 5.88
C ARG A 69 5.32 -19.59 6.76
N MET A 70 5.30 -19.85 8.06
CA MET A 70 6.24 -19.26 9.02
C MET A 70 7.46 -20.15 9.27
N VAL A 71 7.53 -21.32 8.67
CA VAL A 71 8.71 -22.20 8.75
C VAL A 71 9.80 -21.68 7.82
N ASN A 72 11.05 -21.61 8.31
CA ASN A 72 12.17 -21.20 7.47
C ASN A 72 12.41 -22.21 6.32
N ILE A 73 12.41 -21.71 5.09
CA ILE A 73 12.47 -22.54 3.87
C ILE A 73 13.81 -23.30 3.80
N ASP A 74 14.92 -22.66 4.19
CA ASP A 74 16.24 -23.29 4.14
C ASP A 74 16.41 -24.37 5.22
N ALA A 75 15.61 -24.33 6.27
CA ALA A 75 15.65 -25.32 7.34
C ALA A 75 14.96 -26.63 6.94
N VAL A 76 13.89 -26.56 6.14
CA VAL A 76 13.04 -27.72 5.79
C VAL A 76 13.71 -28.67 4.79
N GLY A 77 14.72 -28.23 4.03
CA GLY A 77 15.38 -29.03 2.97
C GLY A 77 16.17 -30.26 3.45
N GLY A 78 16.24 -30.54 4.75
CA GLY A 78 17.03 -31.62 5.34
C GLY A 78 16.25 -32.75 6.04
N GLY A 79 14.92 -32.70 6.05
CA GLY A 79 14.08 -33.68 6.75
C GLY A 79 13.09 -33.04 7.73
N GLU A 80 12.75 -33.78 8.79
CA GLU A 80 11.90 -33.25 9.87
C GLU A 80 12.72 -32.28 10.76
N ILE A 81 12.23 -31.07 10.93
CA ILE A 81 12.88 -30.04 11.74
C ILE A 81 11.93 -29.51 12.82
N GLU A 82 12.50 -29.05 13.91
CA GLU A 82 11.77 -28.27 14.91
C GLU A 82 11.78 -26.79 14.55
N PHE A 83 10.62 -26.14 14.70
CA PHE A 83 10.49 -24.69 14.61
C PHE A 83 9.58 -24.20 15.75
N GLY A 84 9.79 -22.98 16.20
CA GLY A 84 9.01 -22.49 17.32
C GLY A 84 9.42 -21.10 17.80
N VAL A 85 8.69 -20.65 18.81
CA VAL A 85 8.92 -19.37 19.48
C VAL A 85 8.82 -19.59 20.97
N LYS A 86 9.83 -19.12 21.71
CA LYS A 86 9.79 -19.02 23.18
C LYS A 86 9.76 -17.55 23.56
N LEU A 87 8.93 -17.24 24.53
CA LEU A 87 8.75 -15.89 25.04
C LEU A 87 8.90 -15.88 26.55
N ARG A 88 9.85 -15.12 27.06
CA ARG A 88 9.88 -14.80 28.50
C ARG A 88 9.25 -13.44 28.72
N PHE A 89 8.40 -13.38 29.71
CA PHE A 89 7.73 -12.14 30.10
C PHE A 89 7.46 -12.12 31.61
N SER A 90 7.31 -10.92 32.13
CA SER A 90 6.93 -10.67 33.53
C SER A 90 5.50 -10.12 33.58
N HIS A 91 4.73 -10.56 34.56
CA HIS A 91 3.39 -10.05 34.85
C HIS A 91 3.15 -10.05 36.37
N LEU A 92 2.75 -8.90 36.92
CA LEU A 92 2.53 -8.70 38.37
C LEU A 92 3.71 -9.17 39.25
N GLY A 93 4.94 -8.93 38.78
CA GLY A 93 6.17 -9.30 39.50
C GLY A 93 6.55 -10.78 39.41
N GLN A 94 5.85 -11.57 38.61
CA GLN A 94 6.17 -12.98 38.35
C GLN A 94 6.64 -13.15 36.90
N ASP A 95 7.74 -13.87 36.70
CA ASP A 95 8.25 -14.21 35.38
C ASP A 95 7.65 -15.51 34.87
N PHE A 96 7.43 -15.57 33.57
CA PHE A 96 6.87 -16.71 32.85
C PHE A 96 7.74 -17.05 31.65
N LEU A 97 7.88 -18.34 31.38
CA LEU A 97 8.40 -18.86 30.11
C LEU A 97 7.27 -19.57 29.37
N LEU A 98 6.89 -19.03 28.23
CA LEU A 98 5.97 -19.63 27.29
C LEU A 98 6.75 -20.17 26.10
N ASP A 99 6.64 -21.47 25.84
CA ASP A 99 7.25 -22.15 24.70
C ASP A 99 6.15 -22.74 23.81
N ARG A 100 6.13 -22.35 22.55
CA ARG A 100 5.26 -22.94 21.55
C ARG A 100 6.10 -23.41 20.38
N SER A 101 6.15 -24.74 20.17
CA SER A 101 6.97 -25.36 19.14
C SER A 101 6.18 -26.43 18.38
N ALA A 102 6.61 -26.73 17.17
CA ALA A 102 6.08 -27.80 16.33
C ALA A 102 7.17 -28.36 15.44
N THR A 103 6.94 -29.55 14.86
CA THR A 103 7.80 -30.12 13.84
C THR A 103 7.24 -29.83 12.46
N ALA A 104 8.14 -29.55 11.52
CA ALA A 104 7.82 -29.33 10.12
C ALA A 104 8.62 -30.28 9.23
N SER A 105 7.99 -30.76 8.18
CA SER A 105 8.63 -31.60 7.16
C SER A 105 8.14 -31.25 5.77
N GLU A 106 8.99 -31.44 4.77
CA GLU A 106 8.62 -31.22 3.39
C GLU A 106 8.02 -32.49 2.79
N LEU A 107 6.73 -32.48 2.49
CA LEU A 107 6.03 -33.62 1.88
C LEU A 107 6.33 -33.73 0.37
N ARG A 108 6.52 -32.60 -0.30
CA ARG A 108 6.91 -32.43 -1.71
C ARG A 108 7.61 -31.08 -1.85
N PRO A 109 8.45 -30.86 -2.87
CA PRO A 109 9.07 -29.56 -3.11
C PRO A 109 8.05 -28.42 -3.05
N GLY A 110 8.22 -27.50 -2.09
CA GLY A 110 7.34 -26.35 -1.86
C GLY A 110 6.06 -26.62 -1.05
N LYS A 111 5.85 -27.83 -0.52
CA LYS A 111 4.71 -28.14 0.38
C LYS A 111 5.20 -28.59 1.74
N THR A 112 5.24 -27.67 2.68
CA THR A 112 5.55 -27.92 4.09
C THR A 112 4.31 -28.39 4.84
N VAL A 113 4.45 -29.40 5.68
CA VAL A 113 3.43 -29.91 6.60
C VAL A 113 3.92 -29.70 8.02
N VAL A 114 3.04 -29.24 8.90
CA VAL A 114 3.35 -28.92 10.29
C VAL A 114 2.55 -29.82 11.21
N SER A 115 3.20 -30.35 12.24
CA SER A 115 2.53 -31.12 13.31
C SER A 115 1.70 -30.19 14.19
N ARG A 116 0.82 -30.79 15.02
CA ARG A 116 0.09 -30.00 16.03
C ARG A 116 1.12 -29.34 16.97
N PRO A 117 1.04 -28.01 17.20
CA PRO A 117 1.94 -27.32 18.10
C PRO A 117 1.86 -27.84 19.54
N LYS A 118 3.01 -28.00 20.17
CA LYS A 118 3.14 -28.22 21.61
C LYS A 118 3.23 -26.86 22.28
N VAL A 119 2.57 -26.71 23.41
CA VAL A 119 2.62 -25.48 24.21
C VAL A 119 3.00 -25.82 25.63
N PHE A 120 3.83 -24.99 26.22
CA PHE A 120 4.32 -25.16 27.58
C PHE A 120 4.42 -23.78 28.24
N LEU A 121 3.87 -23.63 29.44
CA LEU A 121 3.92 -22.40 30.23
C LEU A 121 4.46 -22.73 31.61
N LEU A 122 5.57 -22.10 31.97
CA LEU A 122 6.27 -22.28 33.25
C LEU A 122 6.38 -20.93 33.97
N PRO A 123 5.77 -20.75 35.14
CA PRO A 123 6.03 -19.62 36.01
C PRO A 123 7.35 -19.81 36.75
N SER A 124 8.11 -18.73 36.97
CA SER A 124 9.36 -18.77 37.73
C SER A 124 9.13 -19.26 39.17
N GLY A 125 9.83 -20.31 39.57
CA GLY A 125 9.71 -20.91 40.89
C GLY A 125 8.44 -21.76 41.09
N GLY A 126 7.62 -22.01 40.06
CA GLY A 126 6.41 -22.81 40.10
C GLY A 126 6.48 -24.10 39.27
N GLN A 127 5.35 -24.81 39.20
CA GLN A 127 5.18 -25.95 38.31
C GLN A 127 4.53 -25.53 36.99
N PRO A 128 4.80 -26.28 35.90
CA PRO A 128 4.19 -26.00 34.62
C PRO A 128 2.66 -26.10 34.68
N TYR A 129 1.97 -25.23 33.97
CA TYR A 129 0.53 -25.33 33.83
C TYR A 129 0.15 -26.51 32.93
N ALA A 130 -1.00 -27.12 33.19
CA ALA A 130 -1.56 -28.14 32.32
C ALA A 130 -1.92 -27.52 30.94
N ALA A 131 -1.72 -28.28 29.87
CA ALA A 131 -1.94 -27.76 28.51
C ALA A 131 -3.34 -27.14 28.28
N GLY A 132 -4.37 -27.69 28.92
CA GLY A 132 -5.74 -27.14 28.82
C GLY A 132 -5.99 -25.86 29.61
N GLN A 133 -5.05 -25.42 30.47
CA GLN A 133 -5.18 -24.21 31.29
C GLN A 133 -4.37 -23.03 30.70
N ILE A 134 -3.47 -23.31 29.78
CA ILE A 134 -2.52 -22.30 29.29
C ILE A 134 -3.24 -21.14 28.59
N ASP A 135 -4.22 -21.44 27.74
CA ASP A 135 -4.98 -20.42 27.02
C ASP A 135 -5.79 -19.54 27.98
N ASP A 136 -6.34 -20.10 29.06
CA ASP A 136 -7.04 -19.33 30.09
C ASP A 136 -6.09 -18.43 30.88
N VAL A 137 -4.90 -18.94 31.24
CA VAL A 137 -3.87 -18.15 31.96
C VAL A 137 -3.36 -17.01 31.07
N ILE A 138 -3.02 -17.29 29.81
CA ILE A 138 -2.60 -16.24 28.87
C ILE A 138 -3.75 -15.24 28.63
N GLY A 139 -4.98 -15.74 28.48
CA GLY A 139 -6.16 -14.89 28.31
C GLY A 139 -6.44 -13.98 29.51
N SER A 140 -6.03 -14.38 30.73
CA SER A 140 -6.14 -13.54 31.94
C SER A 140 -5.03 -12.50 32.05
N ILE A 141 -3.88 -12.70 31.38
CA ILE A 141 -2.74 -11.77 31.35
C ILE A 141 -2.91 -10.74 30.22
N LEU A 142 -3.26 -11.21 29.04
CA LEU A 142 -3.58 -10.39 27.88
C LEU A 142 -4.64 -11.11 27.04
N SER A 143 -5.87 -10.63 27.14
CA SER A 143 -6.98 -11.21 26.40
C SER A 143 -6.78 -11.08 24.88
N ARG A 144 -7.06 -12.18 24.14
CA ARG A 144 -7.03 -12.18 22.68
C ARG A 144 -7.90 -11.07 22.06
N GLN A 145 -9.00 -10.72 22.73
CA GLN A 145 -9.96 -9.75 22.24
C GLN A 145 -9.40 -8.31 22.19
N ILE A 146 -8.44 -8.01 23.07
CA ILE A 146 -7.84 -6.67 23.19
C ILE A 146 -6.38 -6.63 22.73
N SER A 147 -5.78 -7.79 22.44
CA SER A 147 -4.38 -7.86 21.98
C SER A 147 -4.12 -6.99 20.73
N ASP A 148 -5.13 -6.82 19.90
CA ASP A 148 -5.06 -5.97 18.70
C ASP A 148 -4.81 -4.48 19.01
N PHE A 149 -5.04 -4.02 20.26
CA PHE A 149 -4.72 -2.64 20.66
C PHE A 149 -3.25 -2.47 21.08
N PHE A 150 -2.59 -3.57 21.39
CA PHE A 150 -1.22 -3.61 21.87
C PHE A 150 -0.23 -4.17 20.85
N LEU A 151 -0.67 -5.13 20.03
CA LEU A 151 0.15 -5.86 19.07
C LEU A 151 -0.41 -5.62 17.67
N PHE A 152 0.02 -4.57 17.00
CA PHE A 152 -0.56 -4.20 15.71
C PHE A 152 0.49 -3.85 14.65
N ASP A 153 0.13 -4.11 13.41
CA ASP A 153 0.91 -3.76 12.22
C ASP A 153 0.21 -2.67 11.40
N GLY A 154 0.93 -2.13 10.42
CA GLY A 154 0.40 -1.10 9.53
C GLY A 154 -0.81 -1.57 8.70
N GLU A 155 -0.92 -2.87 8.42
CA GLU A 155 -2.07 -3.45 7.71
C GLU A 155 -3.32 -3.44 8.59
N MET A 156 -3.15 -3.74 9.87
CA MET A 156 -4.23 -3.66 10.84
C MET A 156 -4.72 -2.20 11.02
N LEU A 157 -3.81 -1.23 11.08
CA LEU A 157 -4.17 0.19 11.08
C LEU A 157 -5.02 0.57 9.87
N ASN A 158 -4.64 0.10 8.68
CA ASN A 158 -5.41 0.33 7.45
C ASN A 158 -6.83 -0.29 7.56
N ARG A 159 -6.95 -1.52 8.07
CA ARG A 159 -8.28 -2.15 8.27
C ARG A 159 -9.15 -1.38 9.25
N PHE A 160 -8.57 -0.87 10.35
CA PHE A 160 -9.31 -0.02 11.29
C PHE A 160 -9.76 1.28 10.61
N GLU A 161 -8.89 1.91 9.81
CA GLU A 161 -9.23 3.10 9.04
C GLU A 161 -10.37 2.83 8.05
N GLU A 162 -10.34 1.72 7.33
CA GLU A 162 -11.41 1.29 6.42
C GLU A 162 -12.73 1.07 7.15
N ARG A 163 -12.71 0.38 8.30
CA ARG A 163 -13.89 0.16 9.14
C ARG A 163 -14.50 1.44 9.67
N LEU A 164 -13.67 2.41 10.04
CA LEU A 164 -14.14 3.73 10.48
C LEU A 164 -14.77 4.55 9.34
N ARG A 165 -14.43 4.24 8.09
CA ARG A 165 -14.97 4.89 6.88
C ARG A 165 -16.19 4.19 6.28
N GLU A 166 -16.55 3.00 6.75
CA GLU A 166 -17.74 2.27 6.28
C GLU A 166 -19.04 3.08 6.52
N GLU A 167 -20.15 2.56 6.02
CA GLU A 167 -21.46 3.17 6.28
C GLU A 167 -21.68 3.41 7.78
N ARG A 168 -22.34 4.52 8.09
CA ARG A 168 -22.48 5.04 9.46
C ARG A 168 -22.87 3.97 10.50
N SER A 169 -23.83 3.11 10.18
CA SER A 169 -24.29 2.05 11.08
C SER A 169 -23.21 0.99 11.37
N THR A 170 -22.43 0.62 10.34
CA THR A 170 -21.34 -0.37 10.46
C THR A 170 -20.17 0.21 11.25
N ALA A 171 -19.78 1.45 10.95
CA ALA A 171 -18.73 2.16 11.68
C ALA A 171 -19.07 2.34 13.17
N GLN A 172 -20.31 2.71 13.49
CA GLN A 172 -20.81 2.84 14.88
C GLN A 172 -20.75 1.51 15.61
N GLY A 173 -21.21 0.42 14.98
CA GLY A 173 -21.14 -0.93 15.54
C GLY A 173 -19.71 -1.38 15.80
N PHE A 174 -18.77 -1.03 14.90
CA PHE A 174 -17.35 -1.30 15.06
C PHE A 174 -16.77 -0.53 16.27
N VAL A 175 -16.94 0.78 16.33
CA VAL A 175 -16.45 1.64 17.44
C VAL A 175 -16.98 1.14 18.76
N ARG A 176 -18.30 0.88 18.85
CA ARG A 176 -18.94 0.31 20.03
C ARG A 176 -18.26 -0.99 20.49
N THR A 177 -18.06 -1.92 19.56
CA THR A 177 -17.43 -3.21 19.86
C THR A 177 -16.01 -3.03 20.39
N GLN A 178 -15.20 -2.11 19.80
CA GLN A 178 -13.84 -1.88 20.28
C GLN A 178 -13.82 -1.24 21.67
N VAL A 179 -14.68 -0.28 21.93
CA VAL A 179 -14.81 0.35 23.26
C VAL A 179 -15.26 -0.71 24.30
N GLU A 180 -16.28 -1.51 24.00
CA GLU A 180 -16.74 -2.58 24.90
C GLU A 180 -15.64 -3.61 25.19
N ARG A 181 -14.83 -3.98 24.19
CA ARG A 181 -13.70 -4.93 24.34
C ARG A 181 -12.61 -4.38 25.24
N ALA A 182 -12.13 -3.17 24.97
CA ALA A 182 -11.06 -2.54 25.74
C ALA A 182 -11.33 -2.55 27.25
N LEU A 183 -12.58 -2.58 27.63
CA LEU A 183 -13.06 -2.41 29.00
C LEU A 183 -13.47 -3.72 29.68
N GLY A 184 -13.29 -4.86 29.03
CA GLY A 184 -13.71 -6.15 29.56
C GLY A 184 -15.25 -6.27 29.70
N LEU A 185 -16.03 -5.38 29.07
CA LEU A 185 -17.50 -5.43 29.11
C LEU A 185 -18.10 -6.75 28.61
N PRO A 186 -17.48 -7.48 27.65
CA PRO A 186 -17.94 -8.81 27.29
C PRO A 186 -18.07 -9.76 28.48
N PHE A 187 -17.20 -9.63 29.49
CA PHE A 187 -17.31 -10.43 30.72
C PHE A 187 -18.60 -10.12 31.50
N LEU A 188 -18.94 -8.85 31.72
CA LEU A 188 -20.18 -8.46 32.38
C LEU A 188 -21.42 -8.89 31.59
N LYS A 189 -21.37 -8.86 30.30
CA LYS A 189 -22.44 -9.32 29.41
C LYS A 189 -22.65 -10.83 29.53
N ASN A 190 -21.58 -11.61 29.54
CA ASN A 190 -21.65 -13.07 29.73
C ASN A 190 -22.17 -13.42 31.14
N LEU A 191 -21.70 -12.74 32.19
CA LEU A 191 -22.22 -12.91 33.55
C LEU A 191 -23.72 -12.61 33.61
N GLY A 192 -24.19 -11.58 32.92
CA GLY A 192 -25.61 -11.28 32.78
C GLY A 192 -26.40 -12.42 32.10
N LEU A 193 -25.84 -13.05 31.08
CA LEU A 193 -26.45 -14.21 30.42
C LEU A 193 -26.50 -15.44 31.31
N ASP A 194 -25.44 -15.71 32.08
CA ASP A 194 -25.38 -16.83 33.00
C ASP A 194 -26.42 -16.69 34.12
N ILE A 195 -26.58 -15.49 34.69
CA ILE A 195 -27.61 -15.22 35.73
C ILE A 195 -29.01 -15.26 35.13
N ASP A 196 -29.22 -14.80 33.90
CA ASP A 196 -30.49 -14.92 33.20
C ASP A 196 -30.88 -16.38 32.97
N GLN A 197 -29.90 -17.25 32.67
CA GLN A 197 -30.14 -18.69 32.58
C GLN A 197 -30.55 -19.30 33.95
N VAL A 198 -29.84 -18.95 35.02
CA VAL A 198 -30.19 -19.39 36.38
C VAL A 198 -31.60 -18.92 36.75
N LEU A 199 -31.95 -17.67 36.44
CA LEU A 199 -33.29 -17.13 36.68
C LEU A 199 -34.38 -17.91 35.92
N SER A 200 -34.09 -18.25 34.65
CA SER A 200 -34.98 -19.06 33.82
C SER A 200 -35.21 -20.46 34.41
N ASP A 201 -34.13 -21.12 34.85
CA ASP A 201 -34.18 -22.48 35.40
C ASP A 201 -34.97 -22.52 36.70
N VAL A 202 -34.72 -21.56 37.62
CA VAL A 202 -35.45 -21.45 38.90
C VAL A 202 -36.94 -21.15 38.67
N THR A 203 -37.25 -20.27 37.74
CA THR A 203 -38.63 -19.91 37.45
C THR A 203 -39.39 -21.05 36.79
N SER A 204 -38.72 -21.85 35.95
CA SER A 204 -39.29 -23.08 35.37
C SER A 204 -39.56 -24.15 36.44
N ALA A 205 -38.67 -24.27 37.42
CA ALA A 205 -38.91 -25.18 38.56
C ALA A 205 -40.15 -24.75 39.39
N ILE A 206 -40.26 -23.46 39.69
CA ILE A 206 -41.42 -22.88 40.38
C ILE A 206 -42.72 -23.13 39.59
N GLU A 207 -42.72 -22.95 38.27
CA GLU A 207 -43.87 -23.24 37.42
C GLU A 207 -44.30 -24.70 37.49
N GLN A 208 -43.34 -25.66 37.47
CA GLN A 208 -43.64 -27.09 37.57
C GLN A 208 -44.30 -27.45 38.90
N VAL A 209 -43.88 -26.83 40.01
CA VAL A 209 -44.52 -27.03 41.35
C VAL A 209 -45.94 -26.51 41.33
N LEU A 210 -46.18 -25.32 40.79
CA LEU A 210 -47.50 -24.68 40.75
C LEU A 210 -48.50 -25.40 39.83
N ARG A 211 -48.07 -25.95 38.72
CA ARG A 211 -48.90 -26.81 37.83
C ARG A 211 -49.43 -28.04 38.50
N LYS A 212 -48.73 -28.60 39.51
CA LYS A 212 -49.16 -29.75 40.31
C LYS A 212 -50.24 -29.38 41.34
N THR A 213 -50.39 -28.13 41.74
CA THR A 213 -51.20 -27.66 42.86
C THR A 213 -52.59 -27.10 42.44
N ARG A 214 -53.08 -27.28 41.21
CA ARG A 214 -54.44 -26.90 40.69
C ARG A 214 -55.00 -25.53 41.13
N ALA A 215 -54.44 -24.88 42.13
CA ALA A 215 -54.94 -23.62 42.72
C ALA A 215 -54.57 -22.37 41.86
N HIS A 216 -53.60 -22.46 40.95
CA HIS A 216 -53.06 -21.33 40.21
C HIS A 216 -52.93 -21.60 38.73
N ASP A 217 -53.79 -22.48 38.15
CA ASP A 217 -53.73 -22.87 36.72
C ASP A 217 -53.68 -21.67 35.76
N LYS A 218 -54.42 -20.60 36.03
CA LYS A 218 -54.43 -19.41 35.15
C LYS A 218 -53.08 -18.67 35.12
N LEU A 219 -52.44 -18.49 36.27
CA LEU A 219 -51.17 -17.76 36.35
C LEU A 219 -50.02 -18.59 35.80
N ALA A 220 -50.04 -19.90 36.01
CA ALA A 220 -49.11 -20.86 35.42
C ALA A 220 -49.29 -20.95 33.89
N GLU A 221 -50.53 -20.93 33.40
CA GLU A 221 -50.79 -20.86 31.94
C GLU A 221 -50.32 -19.54 31.33
N GLU A 222 -50.53 -18.39 32.01
CA GLU A 222 -50.04 -17.08 31.55
C GLU A 222 -48.51 -17.07 31.46
N TYR A 223 -47.85 -17.63 32.49
CA TYR A 223 -46.39 -17.76 32.50
C TYR A 223 -45.88 -18.66 31.37
N GLY A 224 -46.51 -19.85 31.18
CA GLY A 224 -46.17 -20.76 30.10
C GLY A 224 -46.29 -20.12 28.72
N ARG A 225 -47.39 -19.37 28.47
CA ARG A 225 -47.57 -18.66 27.21
C ARG A 225 -46.51 -17.56 27.01
N ALA A 226 -46.17 -16.83 28.08
CA ALA A 226 -45.16 -15.77 28.00
C ALA A 226 -43.75 -16.34 27.75
N THR A 227 -43.40 -17.47 28.37
CA THR A 227 -42.11 -18.15 28.16
C THR A 227 -42.03 -18.78 26.77
N GLU A 228 -43.09 -19.39 26.25
CA GLU A 228 -43.15 -19.90 24.87
C GLU A 228 -43.01 -18.78 23.86
N ALA A 229 -43.65 -17.62 24.09
CA ALA A 229 -43.54 -16.46 23.24
C ALA A 229 -42.10 -15.88 23.25
N LEU A 230 -41.46 -15.84 24.43
CA LEU A 230 -40.07 -15.43 24.59
C LEU A 230 -39.13 -16.37 23.84
N ALA A 231 -39.27 -17.70 24.03
CA ALA A 231 -38.46 -18.71 23.36
C ALA A 231 -38.59 -18.63 21.82
N ALA A 232 -39.81 -18.38 21.33
CA ALA A 232 -40.04 -18.19 19.90
C ALA A 232 -39.31 -16.92 19.36
N LEU A 233 -39.32 -15.83 20.14
CA LEU A 233 -38.58 -14.60 19.76
C LEU A 233 -37.06 -14.85 19.78
N GLU A 234 -36.56 -15.55 20.79
CA GLU A 234 -35.12 -15.86 20.89
C GLU A 234 -34.67 -16.77 19.75
N LYS A 235 -35.45 -17.76 19.38
CA LYS A 235 -35.18 -18.60 18.21
C LYS A 235 -35.12 -17.76 16.93
N ASN A 236 -36.10 -16.87 16.71
CA ASN A 236 -36.10 -16.00 15.54
C ASN A 236 -34.90 -15.06 15.50
N ILE A 237 -34.42 -14.56 16.65
CA ILE A 237 -33.23 -13.74 16.76
C ILE A 237 -31.97 -14.54 16.39
N VAL A 238 -31.85 -15.79 16.87
CA VAL A 238 -30.73 -16.68 16.53
C VAL A 238 -30.69 -16.95 15.03
N ASP A 239 -31.85 -17.34 14.46
CA ASP A 239 -31.97 -17.62 13.03
C ASP A 239 -31.62 -16.38 12.17
N LEU A 240 -32.07 -15.20 12.61
CA LEU A 240 -31.80 -13.96 11.89
C LEU A 240 -30.34 -13.51 12.02
N ARG A 241 -29.70 -13.73 13.16
CA ARG A 241 -28.26 -13.48 13.34
C ARG A 241 -27.40 -14.41 12.49
N ALA A 242 -27.73 -15.70 12.43
CA ALA A 242 -27.07 -16.63 11.53
C ALA A 242 -27.21 -16.22 10.06
N ARG A 243 -28.37 -15.67 9.70
CA ARG A 243 -28.58 -15.13 8.35
C ARG A 243 -27.77 -13.86 8.08
N ASP A 244 -27.66 -12.95 9.06
CA ASP A 244 -26.85 -11.74 8.97
C ASP A 244 -25.36 -12.08 8.80
N GLU A 245 -24.89 -13.09 9.52
CA GLU A 245 -23.52 -13.60 9.41
C GLU A 245 -23.26 -14.21 8.02
N THR A 246 -24.19 -15.03 7.50
CA THR A 246 -24.10 -15.58 6.14
C THR A 246 -24.09 -14.48 5.08
N LEU A 247 -24.97 -13.49 5.18
CA LEU A 247 -25.00 -12.34 4.29
C LEU A 247 -23.71 -11.51 4.34
N SER A 248 -23.09 -11.42 5.52
CA SER A 248 -21.81 -10.72 5.69
C SER A 248 -20.68 -11.43 4.93
N VAL A 249 -20.66 -12.77 4.94
CA VAL A 249 -19.72 -13.57 4.17
C VAL A 249 -20.00 -13.43 2.66
N GLU A 250 -21.27 -13.57 2.25
CA GLU A 250 -21.67 -13.42 0.83
C GLU A 250 -21.31 -12.03 0.28
N ILE A 251 -21.54 -10.96 1.05
CA ILE A 251 -21.14 -9.60 0.68
C ILE A 251 -19.62 -9.50 0.52
N SER A 252 -18.86 -10.03 1.48
CA SER A 252 -17.40 -10.00 1.45
C SER A 252 -16.84 -10.74 0.24
N ASP A 253 -17.43 -11.90 -0.10
CA ASP A 253 -17.01 -12.69 -1.27
C ASP A 253 -17.29 -11.96 -2.58
N VAL A 254 -18.46 -11.32 -2.70
CA VAL A 254 -18.80 -10.53 -3.89
C VAL A 254 -17.95 -9.26 -3.97
N GLU A 255 -17.67 -8.58 -2.87
CA GLU A 255 -16.77 -7.43 -2.84
C GLU A 255 -15.33 -7.81 -3.23
N ALA A 256 -14.84 -8.97 -2.76
CA ALA A 256 -13.54 -9.49 -3.18
C ALA A 256 -13.49 -9.87 -4.67
N GLN A 257 -14.60 -10.38 -5.22
CA GLN A 257 -14.72 -10.65 -6.66
C GLN A 257 -14.77 -9.35 -7.46
N LEU A 258 -15.51 -8.33 -6.99
CA LEU A 258 -15.59 -7.02 -7.63
C LEU A 258 -14.25 -6.27 -7.58
N ALA A 259 -13.49 -6.37 -6.49
CA ALA A 259 -12.15 -5.79 -6.40
C ALA A 259 -11.21 -6.37 -7.46
N LYS A 260 -11.24 -7.70 -7.66
CA LYS A 260 -10.50 -8.36 -8.75
C LYS A 260 -10.98 -7.91 -10.13
N VAL A 261 -12.27 -7.63 -10.28
CA VAL A 261 -12.88 -7.14 -11.51
C VAL A 261 -12.55 -5.67 -11.76
N GLU A 262 -12.41 -4.86 -10.73
CA GLU A 262 -11.99 -3.46 -10.84
C GLU A 262 -10.55 -3.35 -11.34
N GLU A 263 -9.66 -4.21 -10.84
CA GLU A 263 -8.31 -4.37 -11.40
C GLU A 263 -8.35 -4.80 -12.88
N ILE A 264 -9.28 -5.70 -13.24
CA ILE A 264 -9.49 -6.13 -14.62
C ILE A 264 -10.06 -4.99 -15.49
N LYS A 265 -10.98 -4.19 -14.96
CA LYS A 265 -11.59 -3.04 -15.63
C LYS A 265 -10.59 -1.92 -15.89
N ASP A 266 -9.71 -1.67 -14.94
CA ASP A 266 -8.60 -0.73 -15.11
C ASP A 266 -7.57 -1.27 -16.11
N ALA A 267 -7.21 -2.56 -16.03
CA ALA A 267 -6.36 -3.21 -17.01
C ALA A 267 -6.96 -3.19 -18.43
N LEU A 268 -8.30 -3.31 -18.58
CA LEU A 268 -9.00 -3.17 -19.86
C LEU A 268 -8.97 -1.73 -20.39
N ARG A 269 -9.09 -0.73 -19.51
CA ARG A 269 -8.96 0.69 -19.87
C ARG A 269 -7.54 1.01 -20.33
N ASP A 270 -6.55 0.54 -19.59
CA ASP A 270 -5.12 0.72 -19.92
C ASP A 270 -4.77 0.04 -21.23
N ARG A 271 -5.26 -1.17 -21.47
CA ARG A 271 -5.13 -1.87 -22.73
C ARG A 271 -5.69 -1.05 -23.90
N LYS A 272 -6.92 -0.53 -23.77
CA LYS A 272 -7.57 0.27 -24.81
C LYS A 272 -6.87 1.62 -25.06
N SER A 273 -6.27 2.20 -24.03
CA SER A 273 -5.43 3.39 -24.16
C SER A 273 -4.15 3.07 -24.92
N LEU A 274 -3.43 2.01 -24.54
CA LEU A 274 -2.22 1.55 -25.19
C LEU A 274 -2.44 1.15 -26.66
N GLU A 275 -3.56 0.49 -26.99
CA GLU A 275 -3.94 0.17 -28.38
C GLU A 275 -4.08 1.44 -29.23
N ARG A 276 -4.75 2.48 -28.73
CA ARG A 276 -4.90 3.77 -29.41
C ARG A 276 -3.56 4.48 -29.60
N GLU A 277 -2.72 4.46 -28.58
CA GLU A 277 -1.39 5.06 -28.65
C GLU A 277 -0.49 4.30 -29.63
N MET A 278 -0.60 2.99 -29.70
CA MET A 278 0.10 2.17 -30.70
C MET A 278 -0.34 2.50 -32.12
N ASP A 279 -1.64 2.61 -32.37
CA ASP A 279 -2.17 3.00 -33.67
C ASP A 279 -1.70 4.38 -34.08
N SER A 280 -1.68 5.34 -33.16
CA SER A 280 -1.15 6.69 -33.40
C SER A 280 0.34 6.66 -33.70
N SER A 281 1.12 5.92 -32.92
CA SER A 281 2.58 5.78 -33.12
C SER A 281 2.90 5.06 -34.44
N GLN A 282 2.11 4.05 -34.82
CA GLN A 282 2.27 3.33 -36.08
C GLN A 282 2.02 4.27 -37.28
N ARG A 283 0.99 5.11 -37.23
CA ARG A 283 0.75 6.13 -38.26
C ARG A 283 1.92 7.09 -38.36
N THR A 284 2.44 7.59 -37.23
CA THR A 284 3.61 8.46 -37.21
C THR A 284 4.84 7.77 -37.83
N ILE A 285 5.06 6.49 -37.54
CA ILE A 285 6.13 5.68 -38.15
C ILE A 285 5.95 5.58 -39.65
N ASP A 286 4.75 5.34 -40.13
CA ASP A 286 4.46 5.19 -41.55
C ASP A 286 4.56 6.53 -42.28
N ASP A 287 4.10 7.63 -41.69
CA ASP A 287 4.28 8.99 -42.20
C ASP A 287 5.77 9.37 -42.32
N LEU A 288 6.56 9.10 -41.26
CA LEU A 288 8.01 9.34 -41.28
C LEU A 288 8.69 8.51 -42.36
N ARG A 289 8.32 7.26 -42.54
CA ARG A 289 8.83 6.40 -43.60
C ARG A 289 8.50 6.94 -44.98
N GLN A 290 7.26 7.38 -45.19
CA GLN A 290 6.82 7.95 -46.45
C GLN A 290 7.59 9.23 -46.77
N VAL A 291 7.69 10.15 -45.82
CA VAL A 291 8.43 11.39 -46.00
C VAL A 291 9.93 11.15 -46.28
N ILE A 292 10.53 10.16 -45.58
CA ILE A 292 11.91 9.74 -45.84
C ILE A 292 12.05 9.17 -47.26
N ALA A 293 11.11 8.28 -47.69
CA ALA A 293 11.15 7.65 -49.00
C ALA A 293 10.97 8.66 -50.14
N GLU A 294 9.99 9.54 -50.07
CA GLU A 294 9.72 10.57 -51.06
C GLU A 294 10.93 11.50 -51.24
N ARG A 295 11.60 11.87 -50.14
CA ARG A 295 12.80 12.71 -50.22
C ARG A 295 14.03 11.92 -50.69
N ALA A 296 14.11 10.65 -50.36
CA ALA A 296 15.20 9.79 -50.81
C ALA A 296 15.15 9.52 -52.31
N GLU A 297 13.98 9.37 -52.93
CA GLU A 297 13.83 9.24 -54.38
C GLU A 297 14.44 10.42 -55.13
N ASN A 298 14.28 11.65 -54.58
CA ASN A 298 14.82 12.87 -55.17
C ASN A 298 16.30 13.12 -54.84
N LEU A 299 16.87 12.40 -53.87
CA LEU A 299 18.19 12.59 -53.30
C LEU A 299 19.05 11.30 -53.34
N TRP A 300 18.83 10.45 -54.36
CA TRP A 300 19.55 9.18 -54.54
C TRP A 300 21.08 9.30 -54.54
N TRP A 301 21.58 10.51 -54.90
CA TRP A 301 22.99 10.86 -54.95
C TRP A 301 23.59 11.21 -53.55
N LEU A 302 22.80 11.29 -52.52
CA LEU A 302 23.21 11.71 -51.17
C LEU A 302 24.40 10.91 -50.59
N PRO A 303 24.54 9.58 -50.85
CA PRO A 303 25.73 8.83 -50.42
C PRO A 303 27.04 9.34 -51.07
N LEU A 304 26.94 10.05 -52.20
CA LEU A 304 28.08 10.63 -52.92
C LEU A 304 28.30 12.12 -52.58
N ALA A 305 27.53 12.68 -51.67
CA ALA A 305 27.49 14.10 -51.38
C ALA A 305 28.86 14.68 -51.02
N ASP A 306 29.63 14.01 -50.19
CA ASP A 306 30.97 14.45 -49.78
C ASP A 306 31.95 14.47 -50.95
N GLN A 307 31.83 13.51 -51.87
CA GLN A 307 32.68 13.44 -53.07
C GLN A 307 32.27 14.54 -54.04
N LEU A 308 30.99 14.75 -54.28
CA LEU A 308 30.46 15.81 -55.13
C LEU A 308 30.80 17.20 -54.59
N TYR A 309 30.80 17.39 -53.30
CA TYR A 309 31.23 18.65 -52.67
C TYR A 309 32.71 18.94 -52.91
N ARG A 310 33.58 17.94 -52.70
CA ARG A 310 35.03 18.09 -52.98
C ARG A 310 35.27 18.40 -54.43
N GLU A 311 34.67 17.64 -55.36
CA GLU A 311 34.80 17.92 -56.79
C GLU A 311 34.30 19.33 -57.18
N THR A 312 33.20 19.78 -56.55
CA THR A 312 32.69 21.14 -56.81
C THR A 312 33.67 22.23 -56.33
N SER A 313 34.25 22.05 -55.14
CA SER A 313 35.22 22.94 -54.55
C SER A 313 36.51 22.97 -55.40
N GLU A 314 37.01 21.82 -55.83
CA GLU A 314 38.18 21.74 -56.76
C GLU A 314 37.90 22.41 -58.09
N LEU A 315 36.68 22.25 -58.66
CA LEU A 315 36.28 22.95 -59.88
C LEU A 315 36.19 24.47 -59.70
N GLU A 316 35.73 24.96 -58.56
CA GLU A 316 35.69 26.38 -58.24
C GLU A 316 37.09 26.99 -58.19
N GLU A 317 38.02 26.28 -57.51
CA GLU A 317 39.43 26.70 -57.52
C GLU A 317 40.04 26.73 -58.96
N ARG A 318 39.75 25.66 -59.71
CA ARG A 318 40.22 25.60 -61.14
C ARG A 318 39.62 26.69 -62.04
N ILE A 319 38.33 27.04 -61.81
CA ILE A 319 37.68 28.14 -62.54
C ILE A 319 38.35 29.47 -62.21
N VAL A 320 38.65 29.71 -60.90
CA VAL A 320 39.37 30.96 -60.51
C VAL A 320 40.72 31.10 -61.23
N VAL A 321 41.46 29.99 -61.26
CA VAL A 321 42.77 29.99 -62.02
C VAL A 321 42.53 30.19 -63.51
N ALA A 322 41.62 29.43 -64.12
CA ALA A 322 41.28 29.51 -65.49
C ALA A 322 40.75 30.91 -65.91
N GLU A 323 39.97 31.59 -65.06
CA GLU A 323 39.55 32.99 -65.31
C GLU A 323 40.67 33.98 -65.26
N ARG A 324 41.68 33.75 -64.42
CA ARG A 324 42.87 34.58 -64.37
C ARG A 324 43.67 34.40 -65.65
N ASP A 325 43.95 33.15 -66.04
CA ASP A 325 44.70 32.80 -67.20
C ASP A 325 43.98 33.25 -68.48
N TYR A 326 42.66 33.14 -68.54
CA TYR A 326 41.86 33.66 -69.65
C TYR A 326 41.94 35.21 -69.77
N ARG A 327 41.89 35.93 -68.63
CA ARG A 327 42.08 37.40 -68.63
C ARG A 327 43.49 37.83 -69.09
N GLU A 328 44.48 37.06 -68.67
CA GLU A 328 45.85 37.31 -69.11
C GLU A 328 45.99 37.08 -70.64
N ARG A 329 45.43 36.01 -71.15
CA ARG A 329 45.37 35.73 -72.59
C ARG A 329 44.66 36.83 -73.37
N LEU A 330 43.47 37.26 -72.91
CA LEU A 330 42.77 38.39 -73.57
C LEU A 330 43.59 39.69 -73.60
N ARG A 331 44.34 39.93 -72.52
CA ARG A 331 45.25 41.10 -72.50
C ARG A 331 46.37 40.93 -73.52
N SER A 332 46.95 39.74 -73.65
CA SER A 332 47.97 39.42 -74.61
C SER A 332 47.41 39.49 -76.04
N GLU A 333 46.25 38.94 -76.33
CA GLU A 333 45.54 39.02 -77.61
C GLU A 333 45.29 40.50 -78.03
N PHE A 334 44.77 41.30 -77.08
CA PHE A 334 44.55 42.72 -77.34
C PHE A 334 45.84 43.44 -77.57
N ARG A 335 46.91 43.11 -76.84
CA ARG A 335 48.23 43.71 -77.05
C ARG A 335 48.82 43.30 -78.39
N ILE A 336 48.69 42.04 -78.81
CA ILE A 336 49.08 41.51 -80.11
C ILE A 336 48.36 42.28 -81.24
N GLN A 337 47.03 42.44 -81.10
CA GLN A 337 46.25 43.19 -82.10
C GLN A 337 46.73 44.66 -82.18
N SER A 338 46.89 45.29 -81.03
CA SER A 338 47.39 46.67 -80.97
C SER A 338 48.79 46.81 -81.57
N LEU A 339 49.69 45.86 -81.27
CA LEU A 339 51.03 45.85 -81.84
C LEU A 339 51.03 45.62 -83.38
N THR A 340 50.13 44.70 -83.83
CA THR A 340 49.96 44.42 -85.26
C THR A 340 49.44 45.63 -86.01
N GLU A 341 48.45 46.35 -85.46
CA GLU A 341 47.97 47.62 -86.03
C GLU A 341 49.03 48.70 -86.05
N GLN A 342 49.83 48.85 -84.99
CA GLN A 342 50.93 49.80 -84.91
C GLN A 342 51.98 49.48 -85.93
N LEU A 343 52.39 48.25 -86.10
CA LEU A 343 53.38 47.81 -87.07
C LEU A 343 52.89 47.94 -88.53
N SER A 344 51.58 47.76 -88.81
CA SER A 344 50.98 47.84 -90.11
C SER A 344 50.73 49.27 -90.57
N SER A 345 50.38 50.18 -89.67
CA SER A 345 50.07 51.57 -89.93
C SER A 345 51.31 52.49 -89.87
N GLY A 346 52.38 52.04 -89.24
CA GLY A 346 53.60 52.83 -89.00
C GLY A 346 53.37 54.04 -88.07
N VAL A 347 52.18 54.08 -87.38
CA VAL A 347 51.78 55.21 -86.53
C VAL A 347 51.21 54.69 -85.25
N CYS A 348 51.54 55.27 -84.11
CA CYS A 348 50.96 54.89 -82.81
C CYS A 348 49.49 55.27 -82.79
N PRO A 349 48.58 54.29 -82.58
CA PRO A 349 47.11 54.54 -82.55
C PRO A 349 46.66 55.37 -81.35
N THR A 350 47.48 55.48 -80.30
CA THR A 350 47.13 56.21 -79.07
C THR A 350 47.55 57.71 -79.18
N CYS A 351 48.67 58.06 -79.80
CA CYS A 351 49.16 59.44 -79.85
C CYS A 351 49.37 59.99 -81.29
N GLY A 352 49.19 59.16 -82.32
CA GLY A 352 49.31 59.59 -83.74
C GLY A 352 50.73 59.90 -84.26
N GLN A 353 51.75 59.58 -83.48
CA GLN A 353 53.17 59.80 -83.91
C GLN A 353 53.68 58.61 -84.72
N SER A 354 54.58 58.91 -85.74
CA SER A 354 55.20 57.87 -86.53
C SER A 354 56.23 57.07 -85.75
N ILE A 355 56.25 55.75 -85.93
CA ILE A 355 57.18 54.85 -85.28
C ILE A 355 58.54 54.92 -85.95
N ALA A 356 59.56 55.30 -85.18
CA ALA A 356 60.92 55.36 -85.69
C ALA A 356 61.44 53.93 -85.93
N VAL A 357 62.28 53.73 -87.01
CA VAL A 357 62.80 52.43 -87.45
C VAL A 357 63.49 51.67 -86.34
N HIS A 358 64.10 52.35 -85.36
CA HIS A 358 64.73 51.73 -84.19
C HIS A 358 63.75 51.09 -83.21
N ASN A 359 62.52 51.59 -83.10
CA ASN A 359 61.47 51.04 -82.19
C ASN A 359 60.68 49.94 -82.89
N GLU A 360 60.77 49.80 -84.21
CA GLU A 360 60.01 48.75 -84.93
C GLU A 360 60.52 47.33 -84.63
N ASP A 361 61.82 47.16 -84.45
CA ASP A 361 62.41 45.87 -84.08
C ASP A 361 62.07 45.44 -82.66
N GLU A 362 61.99 46.39 -81.71
CA GLU A 362 61.54 46.11 -80.35
C GLU A 362 60.05 45.69 -80.31
N LEU A 363 59.18 46.39 -81.05
CA LEU A 363 57.77 46.06 -81.16
C LEU A 363 57.55 44.73 -81.88
N ARG A 364 58.38 44.34 -82.85
CA ARG A 364 58.35 43.03 -83.50
C ARG A 364 58.80 41.90 -82.56
N ALA A 365 59.81 42.16 -81.73
CA ALA A 365 60.28 41.21 -80.73
C ALA A 365 59.24 41.02 -79.65
N GLU A 366 58.59 42.11 -79.19
CA GLU A 366 57.48 42.03 -78.25
C GLU A 366 56.29 41.23 -78.83
N LEU A 367 55.93 41.49 -80.08
CA LEU A 367 54.87 40.76 -80.78
C LEU A 367 55.17 39.25 -80.90
N ALA A 368 56.41 38.89 -81.26
CA ALA A 368 56.84 37.50 -81.37
C ALA A 368 56.80 36.81 -80.01
N ALA A 369 57.30 37.46 -78.95
CA ALA A 369 57.32 36.93 -77.63
C ALA A 369 55.85 36.70 -77.04
N LEU A 370 54.96 37.65 -77.36
CA LEU A 370 53.55 37.51 -76.95
C LEU A 370 52.83 36.48 -77.81
N THR A 371 53.20 36.28 -79.06
CA THR A 371 52.56 35.28 -79.94
C THR A 371 53.02 33.86 -79.59
N ASP A 372 54.31 33.66 -79.24
CA ASP A 372 54.87 32.40 -78.78
C ASP A 372 54.36 32.03 -77.34
N GLY A 373 54.02 33.05 -76.55
CA GLY A 373 53.51 32.91 -75.21
C GLY A 373 51.97 32.85 -75.11
N LEU A 374 51.26 32.67 -76.22
CA LEU A 374 49.79 32.65 -76.24
C LEU A 374 49.20 31.29 -75.79
N ASP A 375 49.84 30.68 -74.79
CA ASP A 375 49.30 29.51 -74.07
C ASP A 375 48.40 29.97 -72.93
N GLY A 376 47.14 29.63 -73.03
CA GLY A 376 46.18 29.92 -71.96
C GLY A 376 44.83 29.31 -72.24
N VAL A 377 44.01 29.29 -71.22
CA VAL A 377 42.67 28.65 -71.23
C VAL A 377 41.77 29.38 -72.26
N SER A 378 41.13 28.62 -73.12
CA SER A 378 40.16 29.15 -74.08
C SER A 378 38.83 29.49 -73.43
N SER A 379 38.01 30.34 -74.03
CA SER A 379 36.64 30.63 -73.53
C SER A 379 35.79 29.39 -73.48
N LEU A 380 35.96 28.47 -74.42
CA LEU A 380 35.25 27.19 -74.46
C LEU A 380 35.63 26.29 -73.32
N GLU A 381 36.88 26.24 -72.89
CA GLU A 381 37.36 25.47 -71.75
C GLU A 381 36.81 26.06 -70.43
N LEU A 382 36.88 27.39 -70.27
CA LEU A 382 36.35 28.08 -69.13
C LEU A 382 34.82 27.84 -68.98
N ASP A 383 34.07 27.98 -70.07
CA ASP A 383 32.65 27.75 -70.11
C ASP A 383 32.31 26.27 -69.85
N SER A 384 33.14 25.34 -70.32
CA SER A 384 32.97 23.90 -69.99
C SER A 384 33.14 23.63 -68.53
N LEU A 385 34.13 24.24 -67.87
CA LEU A 385 34.35 24.12 -66.44
C LEU A 385 33.15 24.69 -65.61
N ARG A 386 32.66 25.87 -66.07
CA ARG A 386 31.48 26.51 -65.45
C ARG A 386 30.22 25.65 -65.58
N VAL A 387 29.93 25.12 -66.75
CA VAL A 387 28.80 24.22 -67.00
C VAL A 387 28.92 22.96 -66.13
N ARG A 388 30.13 22.41 -66.02
CA ARG A 388 30.34 21.21 -65.14
C ARG A 388 30.12 21.55 -63.67
N ARG A 389 30.66 22.66 -63.16
CA ARG A 389 30.43 23.18 -61.84
C ARG A 389 28.91 23.37 -61.55
N ASP A 390 28.19 24.05 -62.46
CA ASP A 390 26.80 24.39 -62.32
C ASP A 390 25.90 23.12 -62.31
N ARG A 391 26.32 22.10 -63.06
CA ARG A 391 25.70 20.78 -62.98
C ARG A 391 25.90 20.12 -61.60
N LEU A 392 27.12 20.12 -61.06
CA LEU A 392 27.46 19.55 -59.79
C LEU A 392 26.89 20.35 -58.60
N ARG A 393 26.81 21.67 -58.73
CA ARG A 393 26.29 22.57 -57.69
C ARG A 393 24.83 22.27 -57.32
N LYS A 394 24.04 21.70 -58.24
CA LYS A 394 22.70 21.24 -57.96
C LYS A 394 22.67 20.12 -56.91
N PHE A 395 23.76 19.40 -56.75
CA PHE A 395 23.95 18.32 -55.79
C PHE A 395 24.79 18.73 -54.58
N ALA A 396 25.37 19.92 -54.57
CA ALA A 396 26.27 20.38 -53.51
C ALA A 396 25.58 20.91 -52.24
N ALA A 397 24.26 20.99 -52.21
CA ALA A 397 23.49 21.33 -50.99
C ALA A 397 23.37 20.15 -49.99
N ALA A 398 24.43 19.36 -49.90
CA ALA A 398 24.47 18.09 -49.20
C ALA A 398 24.44 18.16 -47.66
N PRO A 399 25.16 19.05 -46.95
CA PRO A 399 25.26 18.95 -45.49
C PRO A 399 23.92 19.07 -44.75
N SER A 400 23.05 20.00 -45.19
CA SER A 400 21.72 20.19 -44.57
C SER A 400 20.75 19.02 -44.85
N ASN A 401 20.89 18.35 -45.99
CA ASN A 401 20.08 17.20 -46.33
C ASN A 401 20.52 15.94 -45.54
N LEU A 402 21.82 15.71 -45.36
CA LEU A 402 22.36 14.62 -44.56
C LEU A 402 21.93 14.74 -43.10
N GLN A 403 22.04 15.94 -42.52
CA GLN A 403 21.58 16.19 -41.16
C GLN A 403 20.08 15.91 -41.02
N TRP A 404 19.28 16.39 -41.98
CA TRP A 404 17.83 16.12 -41.97
C TRP A 404 17.51 14.62 -41.98
N PHE A 405 18.16 13.80 -42.81
CA PHE A 405 17.97 12.36 -42.83
C PHE A 405 18.37 11.71 -41.52
N HIS A 406 19.47 12.14 -40.93
CA HIS A 406 19.92 11.66 -39.65
C HIS A 406 18.90 11.96 -38.53
N ASP A 407 18.37 13.17 -38.50
CA ASP A 407 17.34 13.58 -37.53
C ASP A 407 16.04 12.76 -37.70
N GLN A 408 15.59 12.58 -38.95
CA GLN A 408 14.42 11.75 -39.22
C GLN A 408 14.63 10.27 -38.87
N GLU A 409 15.82 9.74 -39.08
CA GLU A 409 16.14 8.36 -38.67
C GLU A 409 16.14 8.21 -37.14
N GLN A 410 16.67 9.18 -36.41
CA GLN A 410 16.62 9.21 -34.97
C GLN A 410 15.17 9.26 -34.45
N ASP A 411 14.32 10.10 -35.03
CA ASP A 411 12.91 10.19 -34.68
C ASP A 411 12.18 8.89 -34.97
N LEU A 412 12.42 8.26 -36.11
CA LEU A 412 11.88 6.96 -36.45
C LEU A 412 12.32 5.86 -35.46
N ARG A 413 13.59 5.86 -35.07
CA ARG A 413 14.12 4.93 -34.07
C ARG A 413 13.46 5.15 -32.70
N ARG A 414 13.27 6.41 -32.28
CA ARG A 414 12.57 6.74 -31.01
C ARG A 414 11.13 6.26 -31.01
N GLU A 415 10.40 6.51 -32.10
CA GLU A 415 9.00 6.06 -32.19
C GLU A 415 8.87 4.55 -32.24
N ARG A 416 9.75 3.85 -32.94
CA ARG A 416 9.80 2.38 -32.91
C ARG A 416 10.05 1.84 -31.50
N LEU A 417 11.03 2.40 -30.79
CA LEU A 417 11.32 1.97 -29.41
C LEU A 417 10.14 2.20 -28.46
N LYS A 418 9.41 3.32 -28.61
CA LYS A 418 8.17 3.56 -27.85
C LYS A 418 7.11 2.53 -28.17
N ASN A 419 6.93 2.22 -29.46
CA ASN A 419 5.94 1.26 -29.92
C ASN A 419 6.25 -0.17 -29.41
N ASP A 420 7.51 -0.58 -29.43
CA ASP A 420 7.96 -1.87 -28.90
C ASP A 420 7.70 -2.00 -27.38
N LYS A 421 7.96 -0.93 -26.61
CA LYS A 421 7.65 -0.90 -25.16
C LYS A 421 6.15 -1.01 -24.90
N ARG A 422 5.33 -0.30 -25.68
CA ARG A 422 3.86 -0.39 -25.59
C ARG A 422 3.36 -1.78 -25.94
N GLN A 423 3.95 -2.42 -26.94
CA GLN A 423 3.61 -3.78 -27.33
C GLN A 423 3.95 -4.80 -26.24
N GLN A 424 5.07 -4.63 -25.54
CA GLN A 424 5.42 -5.46 -24.37
C GLN A 424 4.42 -5.27 -23.23
N ALA A 425 4.07 -4.02 -22.89
CA ALA A 425 3.08 -3.71 -21.88
C ALA A 425 1.71 -4.33 -22.22
N LEU A 426 1.30 -4.24 -23.49
CA LEU A 426 0.04 -4.80 -23.97
C LEU A 426 0.00 -6.33 -23.88
N ARG A 427 1.13 -7.01 -24.12
CA ARG A 427 1.25 -8.47 -23.90
C ARG A 427 1.08 -8.82 -22.43
N GLN A 428 1.75 -8.11 -21.52
CA GLN A 428 1.63 -8.35 -20.08
C GLN A 428 0.20 -8.18 -19.58
N ILE A 429 -0.48 -7.10 -19.99
CA ILE A 429 -1.90 -6.88 -19.64
C ILE A 429 -2.79 -7.97 -20.24
N SER A 430 -2.52 -8.41 -21.48
CA SER A 430 -3.31 -9.47 -22.12
C SER A 430 -3.13 -10.83 -21.44
N GLU A 431 -1.95 -11.14 -20.90
CA GLU A 431 -1.69 -12.32 -20.09
C GLU A 431 -2.45 -12.28 -18.76
N GLN A 432 -2.50 -11.12 -18.11
CA GLN A 432 -3.28 -10.90 -16.88
C GLN A 432 -4.79 -11.05 -17.10
N LEU A 433 -5.29 -10.65 -18.27
CA LEU A 433 -6.71 -10.73 -18.64
C LEU A 433 -7.14 -12.12 -19.13
N SER A 434 -6.20 -13.02 -19.47
CA SER A 434 -6.50 -14.35 -19.95
C SER A 434 -7.03 -15.25 -18.83
N GLY A 435 -8.35 -15.29 -18.66
CA GLY A 435 -9.04 -16.14 -17.68
C GLY A 435 -10.26 -15.51 -17.01
N SER A 436 -10.57 -14.26 -17.27
CA SER A 436 -11.62 -13.53 -16.55
C SER A 436 -12.84 -13.23 -17.43
N ASN A 437 -13.77 -14.19 -17.51
CA ASN A 437 -15.14 -13.93 -17.96
C ASN A 437 -16.02 -13.76 -16.71
N VAL A 438 -16.03 -12.56 -16.13
CA VAL A 438 -16.92 -12.25 -14.99
C VAL A 438 -18.01 -11.29 -15.46
N GLU A 439 -19.27 -11.68 -15.26
CA GLU A 439 -20.42 -10.82 -15.51
C GLU A 439 -20.54 -9.77 -14.40
N ILE A 440 -19.87 -8.64 -14.56
CA ILE A 440 -19.77 -7.53 -13.59
C ILE A 440 -21.15 -7.05 -13.14
N ASP A 441 -22.06 -6.87 -14.10
CA ASP A 441 -23.44 -6.39 -13.85
C ASP A 441 -24.24 -7.34 -12.93
N VAL A 442 -23.88 -8.62 -12.89
CA VAL A 442 -24.50 -9.62 -12.00
C VAL A 442 -23.96 -9.47 -10.60
N LEU A 443 -22.64 -9.31 -10.46
CA LEU A 443 -22.01 -9.12 -9.15
C LEU A 443 -22.46 -7.82 -8.48
N GLU A 444 -22.54 -6.71 -9.22
CA GLU A 444 -23.04 -5.43 -8.70
C GLU A 444 -24.50 -5.53 -8.23
N ARG A 445 -25.36 -6.20 -9.00
CA ARG A 445 -26.75 -6.44 -8.61
C ARG A 445 -26.85 -7.31 -7.35
N ASN A 446 -26.10 -8.40 -7.30
CA ASN A 446 -26.07 -9.27 -6.12
C ASN A 446 -25.58 -8.52 -4.89
N LEU A 447 -24.55 -7.69 -5.00
CA LEU A 447 -24.04 -6.88 -3.89
C LEU A 447 -25.12 -5.92 -3.35
N ILE A 448 -25.84 -5.24 -4.23
CA ILE A 448 -26.93 -4.33 -3.84
C ILE A 448 -28.05 -5.11 -3.14
N GLU A 449 -28.44 -6.27 -3.69
CA GLU A 449 -29.47 -7.12 -3.10
C GLU A 449 -29.07 -7.66 -1.71
N PHE A 450 -27.84 -8.15 -1.58
CA PHE A 450 -27.33 -8.65 -0.29
C PHE A 450 -27.24 -7.53 0.76
N LYS A 451 -26.74 -6.35 0.40
CA LYS A 451 -26.69 -5.18 1.30
C LYS A 451 -28.10 -4.74 1.73
N GLN A 452 -29.05 -4.70 0.82
CA GLN A 452 -30.44 -4.37 1.17
C GLN A 452 -31.08 -5.44 2.06
N THR A 453 -30.81 -6.71 1.78
CA THR A 453 -31.31 -7.81 2.60
C THR A 453 -30.71 -7.79 3.99
N LYS A 454 -29.40 -7.51 4.12
CA LYS A 454 -28.69 -7.33 5.39
C LYS A 454 -29.27 -6.16 6.18
N ALA A 455 -29.48 -5.01 5.55
CA ALA A 455 -30.09 -3.84 6.20
C ALA A 455 -31.50 -4.14 6.76
N ARG A 456 -32.31 -4.90 5.99
CA ARG A 456 -33.63 -5.35 6.46
C ARG A 456 -33.50 -6.34 7.62
N ALA A 457 -32.52 -7.25 7.58
CA ALA A 457 -32.28 -8.20 8.66
C ALA A 457 -31.85 -7.48 9.96
N ILE A 458 -30.97 -6.50 9.89
CA ILE A 458 -30.56 -5.66 11.03
C ILE A 458 -31.75 -4.90 11.63
N ALA A 459 -32.57 -4.25 10.80
CA ALA A 459 -33.77 -3.55 11.27
C ALA A 459 -34.80 -4.50 11.93
N ALA A 460 -34.93 -5.71 11.38
CA ALA A 460 -35.79 -6.74 11.97
C ALA A 460 -35.22 -7.27 13.30
N LEU A 461 -33.88 -7.42 13.41
CA LEU A 461 -33.19 -7.79 14.66
C LEU A 461 -33.47 -6.76 15.76
N ASP A 462 -33.33 -5.48 15.49
CA ASP A 462 -33.62 -4.41 16.46
C ASP A 462 -35.05 -4.47 16.98
N GLN A 463 -36.02 -4.70 16.08
CA GLN A 463 -37.42 -4.86 16.47
C GLN A 463 -37.64 -6.11 17.31
N LEU A 464 -37.03 -7.24 16.94
CA LEU A 464 -37.17 -8.49 17.71
C LEU A 464 -36.48 -8.39 19.06
N GLU A 465 -35.32 -7.72 19.16
CA GLU A 465 -34.64 -7.48 20.44
C GLU A 465 -35.45 -6.57 21.36
N SER A 466 -36.07 -5.54 20.82
CA SER A 466 -37.02 -4.70 21.59
C SER A 466 -38.21 -5.52 22.13
N ARG A 467 -38.84 -6.35 21.27
CA ARG A 467 -39.91 -7.24 21.66
C ARG A 467 -39.48 -8.28 22.68
N ARG A 468 -38.26 -8.84 22.51
CA ARG A 468 -37.65 -9.77 23.50
C ARG A 468 -37.51 -9.09 24.85
N GLY A 469 -37.01 -7.82 24.86
CA GLY A 469 -36.92 -7.04 26.12
C GLY A 469 -38.25 -6.88 26.81
N GLN A 470 -39.33 -6.56 26.08
CA GLN A 470 -40.68 -6.45 26.62
C GLN A 470 -41.21 -7.81 27.11
N ALA A 471 -41.01 -8.88 26.33
CA ALA A 471 -41.42 -10.24 26.69
C ALA A 471 -40.68 -10.73 27.95
N LYS A 472 -39.37 -10.46 28.08
CA LYS A 472 -38.62 -10.77 29.31
C LYS A 472 -39.16 -10.07 30.54
N GLN A 473 -39.48 -8.77 30.43
CA GLN A 473 -40.07 -8.01 31.53
C GLN A 473 -41.44 -8.59 31.94
N GLU A 474 -42.23 -9.05 30.97
CA GLU A 474 -43.54 -9.67 31.26
C GLU A 474 -43.36 -11.04 31.94
N VAL A 475 -42.46 -11.92 31.43
CA VAL A 475 -42.08 -13.17 32.07
C VAL A 475 -41.59 -12.93 33.50
N GLN A 476 -40.73 -11.91 33.71
CA GLN A 476 -40.22 -11.57 35.03
C GLN A 476 -41.32 -11.11 35.98
N LYS A 477 -42.25 -10.26 35.53
CA LYS A 477 -43.42 -9.81 36.35
C LYS A 477 -44.33 -10.96 36.75
N ILE A 478 -44.64 -11.84 35.80
CA ILE A 478 -45.46 -13.01 36.09
C ILE A 478 -44.71 -13.97 37.00
N GLY A 479 -43.41 -14.21 36.77
CA GLY A 479 -42.55 -15.02 37.61
C GLY A 479 -42.48 -14.53 39.08
N THR A 480 -42.36 -13.21 39.28
CA THR A 480 -42.39 -12.62 40.61
C THR A 480 -43.74 -12.83 41.33
N LYS A 481 -44.86 -12.72 40.58
CA LYS A 481 -46.19 -13.04 41.13
C LYS A 481 -46.35 -14.52 41.49
N LEU A 482 -45.80 -15.41 40.66
CA LEU A 482 -45.76 -16.85 40.91
C LEU A 482 -44.95 -17.20 42.15
N ALA A 483 -43.74 -16.62 42.30
CA ALA A 483 -42.88 -16.85 43.45
C ALA A 483 -43.48 -16.32 44.79
N ALA A 484 -44.35 -15.34 44.70
CA ALA A 484 -45.06 -14.81 45.87
C ALA A 484 -46.13 -15.74 46.42
N GLN A 485 -46.47 -16.84 45.72
CA GLN A 485 -47.50 -17.79 46.21
C GLN A 485 -47.01 -18.58 47.43
N PRO A 486 -47.88 -18.86 48.39
CA PRO A 486 -47.50 -19.49 49.66
C PRO A 486 -46.95 -20.92 49.50
N GLU A 487 -47.29 -21.62 48.44
CA GLU A 487 -46.90 -23.00 48.15
C GLU A 487 -45.44 -23.15 47.65
N ILE A 488 -44.74 -22.07 47.35
CA ILE A 488 -43.37 -22.11 46.86
C ILE A 488 -42.37 -22.17 48.01
N ASP A 489 -41.38 -23.05 47.89
CA ASP A 489 -40.30 -23.16 48.88
C ASP A 489 -39.61 -21.78 49.08
N PRO A 490 -39.44 -21.35 50.35
CA PRO A 490 -38.78 -20.11 50.69
C PRO A 490 -37.36 -19.98 50.05
N THR A 491 -36.70 -21.11 49.83
CA THR A 491 -35.34 -21.13 49.21
C THR A 491 -35.42 -20.78 47.74
N GLU A 492 -36.34 -21.37 46.98
CA GLU A 492 -36.55 -21.07 45.55
C GLU A 492 -36.98 -19.59 45.35
N ARG A 493 -37.87 -19.12 46.24
CA ARG A 493 -38.32 -17.71 46.25
C ARG A 493 -37.16 -16.74 46.48
N ARG A 494 -36.25 -17.04 47.43
CA ARG A 494 -35.06 -16.23 47.69
C ARG A 494 -34.11 -16.26 46.50
N LEU A 495 -33.86 -17.44 45.93
CA LEU A 495 -32.98 -17.62 44.80
C LEU A 495 -33.45 -16.79 43.58
N GLN A 496 -34.77 -16.87 43.27
CA GLN A 496 -35.34 -16.07 42.19
C GLN A 496 -35.20 -14.55 42.45
N ALA A 497 -35.52 -14.09 43.66
CA ALA A 497 -35.40 -12.68 44.01
C ALA A 497 -33.94 -12.19 43.89
N THR A 498 -32.99 -13.00 44.43
CA THR A 498 -31.56 -12.65 44.35
C THR A 498 -31.05 -12.64 42.92
N ALA A 499 -31.43 -13.61 42.07
CA ALA A 499 -31.07 -13.65 40.67
C ALA A 499 -31.64 -12.45 39.89
N THR A 500 -32.90 -12.07 40.21
CA THR A 500 -33.53 -10.88 39.60
C THR A 500 -32.79 -9.61 39.98
N GLU A 501 -32.49 -9.40 41.27
CA GLU A 501 -31.73 -8.21 41.73
C GLU A 501 -30.31 -8.17 41.12
N ALA A 502 -29.63 -9.34 41.06
CA ALA A 502 -28.33 -9.45 40.48
C ALA A 502 -28.33 -9.08 38.98
N LEU A 503 -29.31 -9.59 38.23
CA LEU A 503 -29.47 -9.27 36.80
C LEU A 503 -29.75 -7.79 36.59
N GLU A 504 -30.62 -7.16 37.38
CA GLU A 504 -30.89 -5.73 37.32
C GLU A 504 -29.65 -4.90 37.67
N MET A 505 -28.87 -5.32 38.67
CA MET A 505 -27.65 -4.66 39.08
C MET A 505 -26.60 -4.74 37.96
N ILE A 506 -26.43 -5.91 37.34
CA ILE A 506 -25.51 -6.09 36.22
C ILE A 506 -25.93 -5.22 35.04
N ASN A 507 -27.20 -5.22 34.65
CA ASN A 507 -27.69 -4.42 33.53
C ASN A 507 -27.51 -2.91 33.77
N ARG A 508 -27.79 -2.42 34.98
CA ARG A 508 -27.53 -1.00 35.34
C ARG A 508 -26.05 -0.69 35.36
N SER A 509 -25.23 -1.57 35.93
CA SER A 509 -23.78 -1.39 35.95
C SER A 509 -23.21 -1.38 34.55
N PHE A 510 -23.65 -2.29 33.67
CA PHE A 510 -23.23 -2.33 32.26
C PHE A 510 -23.55 -1.02 31.53
N ALA A 511 -24.80 -0.53 31.66
CA ALA A 511 -25.20 0.72 30.99
C ALA A 511 -24.41 1.93 31.49
N THR A 512 -24.27 2.05 32.84
CA THR A 512 -23.53 3.17 33.46
C THR A 512 -22.05 3.12 33.11
N PHE A 513 -21.45 1.92 33.18
CA PHE A 513 -20.03 1.71 32.90
C PHE A 513 -19.72 1.94 31.43
N SER A 514 -20.57 1.41 30.52
CA SER A 514 -20.43 1.61 29.08
C SER A 514 -20.47 3.09 28.68
N ALA A 515 -21.38 3.88 29.28
CA ALA A 515 -21.45 5.33 29.02
C ALA A 515 -20.21 6.07 29.55
N ALA A 516 -19.83 5.83 30.82
CA ALA A 516 -18.67 6.48 31.44
C ALA A 516 -17.37 6.15 30.67
N MET A 517 -17.26 4.95 30.17
CA MET A 517 -16.07 4.52 29.46
C MET A 517 -16.03 5.00 28.02
N ARG A 518 -17.17 5.12 27.34
CA ARG A 518 -17.23 5.83 26.05
C ARG A 518 -16.68 7.25 26.21
N ASP A 519 -17.13 7.97 27.24
CA ASP A 519 -16.70 9.33 27.51
C ASP A 519 -15.17 9.38 27.80
N ARG A 520 -14.66 8.40 28.56
CA ARG A 520 -13.21 8.27 28.82
C ARG A 520 -12.40 8.00 27.56
N VAL A 521 -12.86 7.09 26.69
CA VAL A 521 -12.21 6.81 25.41
C VAL A 521 -12.29 8.02 24.49
N GLU A 522 -13.40 8.76 24.48
CA GLU A 522 -13.54 10.03 23.76
C GLU A 522 -12.48 11.04 24.20
N GLU A 523 -12.35 11.28 25.49
CA GLU A 523 -11.39 12.23 26.07
C GLU A 523 -9.95 11.82 25.73
N ALA A 524 -9.58 10.56 25.97
CA ALA A 524 -8.25 10.02 25.66
C ALA A 524 -7.95 10.10 24.15
N THR A 525 -8.92 9.72 23.29
CA THR A 525 -8.77 9.81 21.84
C THR A 525 -8.59 11.26 21.39
N SER A 526 -9.40 12.18 21.96
CA SER A 526 -9.35 13.61 21.63
C SER A 526 -8.02 14.24 22.05
N GLU A 527 -7.51 13.90 23.24
CA GLU A 527 -6.21 14.37 23.73
C GLU A 527 -5.07 13.85 22.86
N LEU A 528 -5.09 12.56 22.56
CA LEU A 528 -4.05 11.94 21.74
C LEU A 528 -4.10 12.44 20.29
N PHE A 529 -5.29 12.59 19.72
CA PHE A 529 -5.45 13.14 18.37
C PHE A 529 -4.87 14.57 18.27
N ARG A 530 -5.11 15.43 19.28
CA ARG A 530 -4.53 16.78 19.32
C ARG A 530 -3.00 16.77 19.45
N LYS A 531 -2.43 15.78 20.14
CA LYS A 531 -0.97 15.62 20.26
C LYS A 531 -0.34 15.14 18.95
N LEU A 532 -1.02 14.26 18.24
CA LEU A 532 -0.51 13.63 17.01
C LEU A 532 -0.79 14.44 15.74
N SER A 533 -1.85 15.27 15.74
CA SER A 533 -2.25 16.06 14.58
C SER A 533 -1.40 17.33 14.45
N THR A 534 -0.93 17.59 13.23
CA THR A 534 -0.26 18.85 12.87
C THR A 534 -1.25 19.96 12.47
N GLU A 535 -2.51 19.62 12.25
CA GLU A 535 -3.56 20.52 11.79
C GLU A 535 -4.21 21.27 12.97
N LYS A 536 -4.03 22.59 13.00
CA LYS A 536 -4.55 23.45 14.07
C LYS A 536 -6.06 23.69 14.00
N GLU A 537 -6.69 23.34 12.92
CA GLU A 537 -8.14 23.50 12.69
C GLU A 537 -8.96 22.44 13.41
N TYR A 538 -8.35 21.29 13.72
CA TYR A 538 -8.97 20.21 14.45
C TYR A 538 -8.80 20.41 15.95
N THR A 539 -9.91 20.46 16.68
CA THR A 539 -9.90 20.70 18.13
C THR A 539 -9.98 19.44 18.97
N GLY A 540 -10.35 18.32 18.36
CA GLY A 540 -10.42 17.04 19.03
C GLY A 540 -11.27 16.04 18.28
N VAL A 541 -11.76 15.08 19.04
CA VAL A 541 -12.58 13.95 18.56
C VAL A 541 -13.81 13.84 19.45
N SER A 542 -14.95 13.46 18.88
CA SER A 542 -16.16 13.15 19.63
C SER A 542 -16.65 11.74 19.33
N ILE A 543 -17.18 11.04 20.35
CA ILE A 543 -17.87 9.76 20.24
C ILE A 543 -19.30 9.95 20.74
N SER A 544 -20.24 10.04 19.81
CA SER A 544 -21.65 10.26 20.15
C SER A 544 -22.25 9.09 20.99
N PRO A 545 -23.42 9.26 21.61
CA PRO A 545 -24.09 8.19 22.36
C PRO A 545 -24.36 6.93 21.53
N ASP A 546 -24.50 7.05 20.22
CA ASP A 546 -24.63 5.97 19.25
C ASP A 546 -23.30 5.49 18.65
N TYR A 547 -22.17 5.87 19.29
CA TYR A 547 -20.80 5.48 18.94
C TYR A 547 -20.31 5.98 17.58
N GLN A 548 -20.81 7.11 17.09
CA GLN A 548 -20.23 7.77 15.93
C GLN A 548 -18.95 8.48 16.35
N LEU A 549 -17.81 8.03 15.81
CA LEU A 549 -16.51 8.66 15.96
C LEU A 549 -16.36 9.75 14.89
N ALA A 550 -16.03 10.98 15.29
CA ALA A 550 -15.84 12.09 14.37
C ALA A 550 -14.80 13.08 14.90
N VAL A 551 -14.00 13.65 13.99
CA VAL A 551 -13.13 14.80 14.32
C VAL A 551 -13.97 16.06 14.42
N THR A 552 -13.64 16.95 15.35
CA THR A 552 -14.39 18.19 15.61
C THR A 552 -13.60 19.43 15.18
N ASP A 553 -14.33 20.43 14.70
CA ASP A 553 -13.81 21.77 14.38
C ASP A 553 -13.65 22.65 15.64
N GLN A 554 -13.22 23.92 15.45
CA GLN A 554 -13.05 24.90 16.53
C GLN A 554 -14.35 25.25 17.28
N GLN A 555 -15.50 24.90 16.72
CA GLN A 555 -16.81 25.05 17.36
C GLN A 555 -17.34 23.73 17.92
N TYR A 556 -16.49 22.70 18.06
CA TYR A 556 -16.84 21.35 18.52
C TYR A 556 -17.90 20.64 17.66
N ARG A 557 -18.02 21.01 16.37
CA ARG A 557 -18.96 20.36 15.44
C ARG A 557 -18.26 19.22 14.72
N PRO A 558 -18.92 18.05 14.57
CA PRO A 558 -18.37 16.93 13.83
C PRO A 558 -18.12 17.28 12.36
N LEU A 559 -16.95 16.98 11.86
CA LEU A 559 -16.57 17.13 10.45
C LEU A 559 -17.01 15.91 9.64
N GLY A 560 -17.60 16.14 8.47
CA GLY A 560 -18.11 15.07 7.62
C GLY A 560 -17.01 14.36 6.79
N MET A 561 -15.95 15.10 6.43
CA MET A 561 -14.82 14.56 5.66
C MET A 561 -13.51 15.13 6.20
N ILE A 562 -12.53 14.26 6.38
CA ILE A 562 -11.16 14.62 6.76
C ILE A 562 -10.16 14.00 5.77
N SER A 563 -8.94 14.52 5.72
CA SER A 563 -7.88 14.00 4.84
C SER A 563 -7.49 12.56 5.19
N ALA A 564 -6.86 11.85 4.25
CA ALA A 564 -6.37 10.48 4.49
C ALA A 564 -5.36 10.44 5.65
N GLY A 565 -4.45 11.42 5.73
CA GLY A 565 -3.50 11.53 6.83
C GLY A 565 -4.19 11.77 8.18
N ALA A 566 -5.21 12.65 8.22
CA ALA A 566 -5.99 12.88 9.44
C ALA A 566 -6.77 11.64 9.89
N ASN A 567 -7.28 10.82 8.94
CA ASN A 567 -7.92 9.54 9.27
C ASN A 567 -6.94 8.53 9.86
N GLN A 568 -5.73 8.44 9.35
CA GLN A 568 -4.70 7.56 9.92
C GLN A 568 -4.32 8.00 11.33
N ILE A 569 -4.18 9.31 11.58
CA ILE A 569 -3.93 9.86 12.91
C ILE A 569 -5.11 9.61 13.85
N LEU A 570 -6.36 9.78 13.38
CA LEU A 570 -7.56 9.45 14.14
C LEU A 570 -7.57 7.97 14.56
N THR A 571 -7.27 7.07 13.61
CA THR A 571 -7.21 5.63 13.87
C THR A 571 -6.15 5.30 14.92
N MET A 572 -4.95 5.87 14.78
CA MET A 572 -3.87 5.68 15.74
C MET A 572 -4.21 6.24 17.13
N ALA A 573 -4.80 7.44 17.17
CA ALA A 573 -5.25 8.04 18.41
C ALA A 573 -6.34 7.20 19.10
N PHE A 574 -7.26 6.66 18.34
CA PHE A 574 -8.33 5.80 18.86
C PHE A 574 -7.76 4.47 19.40
N ILE A 575 -6.88 3.78 18.67
CA ILE A 575 -6.23 2.55 19.15
C ILE A 575 -5.38 2.83 20.40
N GLY A 576 -4.59 3.91 20.39
CA GLY A 576 -3.80 4.34 21.54
C GLY A 576 -4.67 4.61 22.77
N ALA A 577 -5.79 5.30 22.59
CA ALA A 577 -6.75 5.56 23.65
C ALA A 577 -7.41 4.29 24.19
N LEU A 578 -7.75 3.33 23.30
CA LEU A 578 -8.28 2.02 23.72
C LEU A 578 -7.24 1.24 24.54
N ALA A 579 -5.96 1.25 24.12
CA ALA A 579 -4.88 0.62 24.89
C ALA A 579 -4.64 1.31 26.24
N GLU A 580 -4.77 2.64 26.30
CA GLU A 580 -4.61 3.43 27.52
C GLU A 580 -5.78 3.25 28.50
N CYS A 581 -6.99 3.13 27.97
CA CYS A 581 -8.20 2.87 28.76
C CYS A 581 -8.42 1.41 29.09
N SER A 582 -7.64 0.49 28.51
CA SER A 582 -7.79 -0.96 28.71
C SER A 582 -7.51 -1.36 30.15
N VAL A 583 -8.21 -2.43 30.59
CA VAL A 583 -8.00 -3.05 31.90
C VAL A 583 -6.67 -3.78 31.96
N ASP A 584 -6.19 -4.32 30.83
CA ASP A 584 -4.95 -5.08 30.77
C ASP A 584 -3.78 -4.13 30.47
N GLU A 585 -2.69 -4.31 31.21
CA GLU A 585 -1.41 -3.64 30.96
C GLU A 585 -0.50 -4.56 30.16
N ALA A 586 -0.24 -4.20 28.89
CA ALA A 586 0.61 -4.97 28.00
C ALA A 586 1.63 -4.07 27.28
N PRO A 587 2.75 -4.63 26.80
CA PRO A 587 3.69 -3.89 25.95
C PRO A 587 3.02 -3.51 24.65
N MET A 588 3.31 -2.31 24.15
CA MET A 588 2.84 -1.87 22.85
C MET A 588 3.85 -2.27 21.77
N VAL A 589 3.45 -3.11 20.84
CA VAL A 589 4.29 -3.57 19.73
C VAL A 589 3.72 -3.02 18.42
N MET A 590 4.47 -2.16 17.75
CA MET A 590 4.04 -1.47 16.53
C MET A 590 4.94 -1.85 15.36
N ASP A 591 4.37 -2.47 14.32
CA ASP A 591 5.12 -2.76 13.11
C ASP A 591 4.79 -1.74 12.01
N THR A 592 5.79 -0.98 11.61
CA THR A 592 5.74 0.04 10.54
C THR A 592 4.55 1.02 10.66
N PRO A 593 4.40 1.71 11.80
CA PRO A 593 3.23 2.56 12.04
C PRO A 593 3.21 3.85 11.20
N PHE A 594 4.30 4.18 10.48
CA PHE A 594 4.49 5.48 9.82
C PHE A 594 4.20 5.51 8.31
N GLY A 595 3.76 4.41 7.71
CA GLY A 595 3.82 4.13 6.27
C GLY A 595 3.23 5.17 5.30
N ARG A 596 2.31 6.04 5.74
CA ARG A 596 1.67 7.08 4.90
C ARG A 596 1.76 8.48 5.51
N LEU A 597 2.50 8.63 6.60
CA LEU A 597 2.57 9.87 7.36
C LEU A 597 3.72 10.75 6.87
N ASP A 598 3.48 12.04 6.83
CA ASP A 598 4.51 13.03 6.63
C ASP A 598 5.45 13.12 7.84
N ARG A 599 6.51 13.92 7.71
CA ARG A 599 7.53 14.04 8.74
C ARG A 599 6.97 14.64 10.06
N GLY A 600 6.03 15.57 9.97
CA GLY A 600 5.46 16.24 11.15
C GLY A 600 4.71 15.24 12.02
N HIS A 601 3.81 14.47 11.42
CA HIS A 601 3.05 13.43 12.12
C HIS A 601 3.94 12.30 12.66
N ARG A 602 4.98 11.89 11.90
CA ARG A 602 5.95 10.89 12.40
C ARG A 602 6.68 11.37 13.64
N ASN A 603 7.12 12.62 13.66
CA ASN A 603 7.78 13.21 14.83
C ASN A 603 6.84 13.23 16.03
N ALA A 604 5.59 13.66 15.84
CA ALA A 604 4.58 13.68 16.90
C ALA A 604 4.32 12.26 17.49
N ILE A 605 4.31 11.22 16.65
CA ILE A 605 4.18 9.83 17.14
C ILE A 605 5.42 9.39 17.93
N LEU A 606 6.64 9.71 17.47
CA LEU A 606 7.86 9.40 18.21
C LEU A 606 7.90 10.13 19.57
N GLU A 607 7.51 11.41 19.60
CA GLU A 607 7.35 12.16 20.84
C GLU A 607 6.30 11.53 21.76
N TRP A 608 5.17 11.10 21.22
CA TRP A 608 4.16 10.38 21.98
C TRP A 608 4.70 9.07 22.55
N VAL A 609 5.40 8.26 21.75
CA VAL A 609 6.06 7.03 22.21
C VAL A 609 7.02 7.32 23.36
N SER A 610 7.73 8.45 23.35
CA SER A 610 8.63 8.84 24.44
C SER A 610 7.90 9.16 25.76
N THR A 611 6.59 9.38 25.72
CA THR A 611 5.80 9.67 26.94
C THR A 611 5.29 8.41 27.64
N PHE A 612 5.44 7.22 27.03
CA PHE A 612 4.98 5.98 27.64
C PHE A 612 5.82 5.58 28.87
N ASP A 613 5.12 5.14 29.90
CA ASP A 613 5.70 4.50 31.08
C ASP A 613 5.71 2.96 30.97
N ARG A 614 5.17 2.43 29.85
CA ARG A 614 5.14 1.00 29.54
C ARG A 614 6.14 0.64 28.46
N GLN A 615 6.49 -0.63 28.36
CA GLN A 615 7.34 -1.13 27.28
C GLN A 615 6.73 -0.89 25.91
N VAL A 616 7.53 -0.33 25.00
CA VAL A 616 7.18 -0.16 23.58
C VAL A 616 8.22 -0.86 22.72
N ILE A 617 7.76 -1.69 21.79
CA ILE A 617 8.61 -2.32 20.77
C ILE A 617 8.20 -1.75 19.41
N LEU A 618 9.13 -1.07 18.78
CA LEU A 618 8.90 -0.33 17.55
C LEU A 618 9.70 -0.94 16.41
N PHE A 619 9.01 -1.48 15.39
CA PHE A 619 9.63 -1.93 14.16
C PHE A 619 9.51 -0.82 13.11
N VAL A 620 10.66 -0.35 12.59
CA VAL A 620 10.74 0.80 11.67
C VAL A 620 11.53 0.47 10.43
N GLN A 621 11.25 1.18 9.34
CA GLN A 621 12.01 1.10 8.10
C GLN A 621 13.09 2.18 8.06
N SER A 622 14.11 1.95 7.23
CA SER A 622 15.06 3.01 6.85
C SER A 622 14.29 4.18 6.23
N GLY A 623 14.55 5.39 6.72
CA GLY A 623 13.82 6.61 6.32
C GLY A 623 12.58 6.94 7.16
N GLU A 624 11.96 5.97 7.88
CA GLU A 624 10.91 6.26 8.87
C GLU A 624 11.53 6.76 10.18
N TYR A 625 12.59 6.11 10.64
CA TYR A 625 13.37 6.48 11.82
C TYR A 625 14.87 6.30 11.55
N GLU A 626 15.65 7.33 11.83
CA GLU A 626 17.10 7.32 11.80
C GLU A 626 17.67 7.89 13.11
N PRO A 627 18.53 7.13 13.83
CA PRO A 627 19.06 7.58 15.13
C PRO A 627 19.75 8.93 15.08
N SER A 628 20.52 9.21 14.03
CA SER A 628 21.23 10.48 13.83
C SER A 628 20.32 11.69 13.64
N ARG A 629 19.12 11.47 13.11
CA ARG A 629 18.15 12.52 12.78
C ARG A 629 17.04 12.61 13.83
N ASP A 630 16.47 11.48 14.23
CA ASP A 630 15.22 11.39 14.98
C ASP A 630 15.44 10.91 16.43
N GLY A 631 16.67 10.46 16.78
CA GLY A 631 16.99 9.92 18.10
C GLY A 631 16.71 10.89 19.25
N HIS A 632 16.78 12.20 18.98
CA HIS A 632 16.47 13.23 19.98
C HIS A 632 14.97 13.25 20.39
N LEU A 633 14.05 12.75 19.53
CA LEU A 633 12.61 12.69 19.81
C LEU A 633 12.28 11.61 20.84
N LEU A 634 12.98 10.49 20.80
CA LEU A 634 12.88 9.43 21.79
C LEU A 634 13.79 9.69 23.02
N GLY A 635 14.81 10.53 22.86
CA GLY A 635 15.72 10.92 23.93
C GLY A 635 16.36 9.73 24.64
N ASN A 636 16.38 9.75 25.97
CA ASN A 636 16.94 8.68 26.81
C ASN A 636 15.97 7.49 27.01
N LYS A 637 14.84 7.46 26.30
CA LYS A 637 13.81 6.42 26.45
C LYS A 637 14.15 5.13 25.69
N ILE A 638 15.16 5.13 24.82
CA ILE A 638 15.61 3.93 24.12
C ILE A 638 16.42 3.06 25.08
N GLY A 639 15.88 1.90 25.42
CA GLY A 639 16.56 0.89 26.21
C GLY A 639 17.41 -0.05 25.37
N ARG A 640 16.92 -0.38 24.17
CA ARG A 640 17.62 -1.27 23.22
C ARG A 640 17.34 -0.87 21.79
N GLU A 641 18.36 -1.08 20.94
CA GLU A 641 18.27 -0.85 19.53
C GLU A 641 18.87 -2.02 18.75
N TYR A 642 18.16 -2.48 17.72
CA TYR A 642 18.53 -3.60 16.89
C TYR A 642 18.45 -3.25 15.41
N SER A 643 19.34 -3.82 14.60
CA SER A 643 19.24 -3.85 13.15
C SER A 643 18.87 -5.26 12.68
N ILE A 644 17.94 -5.36 11.72
CA ILE A 644 17.59 -6.62 11.06
C ILE A 644 18.21 -6.58 9.67
N GLU A 645 19.22 -7.43 9.45
CA GLU A 645 19.95 -7.51 8.21
C GLU A 645 19.60 -8.79 7.45
N ARG A 646 19.48 -8.70 6.13
CA ARG A 646 19.23 -9.84 5.28
C ARG A 646 20.56 -10.44 4.84
N LEU A 647 20.82 -11.69 5.20
CA LEU A 647 22.01 -12.43 4.80
C LEU A 647 21.84 -13.12 3.43
N THR A 648 20.68 -13.75 3.23
CA THR A 648 20.28 -14.41 1.97
C THR A 648 18.81 -14.12 1.69
N PRO A 649 18.25 -14.50 0.55
CA PRO A 649 16.80 -14.34 0.29
C PRO A 649 15.88 -14.90 1.39
N ASN A 650 16.31 -15.96 2.09
CA ASN A 650 15.50 -16.67 3.10
C ASN A 650 16.05 -16.53 4.53
N ARG A 651 17.16 -15.78 4.72
CA ARG A 651 17.79 -15.67 6.04
C ARG A 651 18.04 -14.22 6.42
N SER A 652 17.65 -13.90 7.64
CA SER A 652 17.93 -12.61 8.28
C SER A 652 18.58 -12.82 9.64
N GLU A 653 19.32 -11.83 10.08
CA GLU A 653 19.98 -11.79 11.38
C GLU A 653 19.59 -10.52 12.13
N VAL A 654 19.43 -10.64 13.44
CA VAL A 654 19.20 -9.50 14.34
C VAL A 654 20.51 -9.17 15.04
N ARG A 655 20.97 -7.93 14.91
CA ARG A 655 22.18 -7.44 15.55
C ARG A 655 21.87 -6.27 16.47
N ALA A 656 22.50 -6.22 17.64
CA ALA A 656 22.46 -5.02 18.45
C ALA A 656 23.11 -3.87 17.69
N ALA A 657 22.48 -2.71 17.66
CA ALA A 657 22.89 -1.53 16.92
C ALA A 657 23.78 -0.60 17.75
#